data_4af8fbf917b4fe130d8cde122d43d5c2
#
_entry.id   4af8fbf917b4fe130d8cde122d43d5c2
#
_cell.length_a   1.000
_cell.length_b   1.000
_cell.length_c   1.000
_cell.angle_alpha   90.00
_cell.angle_beta   90.00
_cell.angle_gamma   90.00
#
_symmetry.space_group_name_H-M   'P 1'
#
loop_
_entity.id
_entity.type
_entity.pdbx_description
1 polymer ?
#
loop_
_entity_poly.entity_id
_entity_poly.type
_entity_poly.pdbx_seq_one_letter_code
_entity_poly.pdbx_strand_id
1 'polypeptide(L)'
;MNSKQISMKNIIQNISFKESFEQLSDEEKNYIYYLSKACWAGQPIVLFQTSYESPALFIVFQTFFSSFQNFSDIKSDLLKKNITDVNYTGFMRYAAKFYSYFGNYTSNKKKFFPSISIEEFEKILKISTSYNDFSSIWEIIKYIIYDNSENVMNINLEEKNGKNSYYFGGIKEDQIKKIDEVLKMKKKSLLNTRLFMLNPSKIVVLIGSIEEKQEVLDNLGNENNEIILLYGEYSSFLKTMNSYLEDAKKYTSKDQDKEIINDYINFFNTGDIEEHQKSQEKWVKENSSSIDFNFGWLETIMDPIGVRGLFEGFVGLADNFGSQKYEQFVKMIPQLVSELPWDENFEKELNSIQFNSMEVICFARNGCPYGKCLPKYYNIKEKVGLKNILFFNACPSFNSKENDYFFIEDKDNELIYNFGKKSTQILTSIKQLMGYGSGKLLRVRIDPETKKEEANFNRELINPLTEKVIDKYYLNDESFEEKFTTIASVLNECRALLIGLYFCGNETIQDLFYVNKGDFKSVTYTIWILFFTETILGLNSYDEKNNYWVHPFMQARWIIIKYILENQKEGEEIIKFNLSDLDKDTFKLQINKEMILCSANEVLSKLMLKMNIWKCTGDVESATECIKNYSKIDETFLKIKKIIDKNEEHNKFYLYHNLIRDEKDGAISYKEYQESLEGIVESNLDRYGTQFNKDVYAQWVKYATNFIKN
;
A
#
# COMPACT_ATOMS: atom_id res chain seq x y z
N MET A 1 -17.70 -12.32 -35.97
CA MET A 1 -17.16 -12.70 -34.65
C MET A 1 -17.72 -11.68 -33.66
N ASN A 2 -18.69 -12.09 -32.84
CA ASN A 2 -19.27 -11.21 -31.81
C ASN A 2 -18.21 -10.98 -30.76
N SER A 3 -17.67 -9.75 -30.72
CA SER A 3 -16.91 -9.29 -29.58
C SER A 3 -17.85 -9.29 -28.37
N LYS A 4 -17.74 -10.27 -27.48
CA LYS A 4 -18.30 -10.16 -26.15
C LYS A 4 -17.72 -8.88 -25.56
N GLN A 5 -18.56 -7.89 -25.38
CA GLN A 5 -18.21 -6.66 -24.68
C GLN A 5 -17.80 -7.09 -23.26
N ILE A 6 -16.51 -7.00 -22.94
CA ILE A 6 -16.02 -7.26 -21.58
C ILE A 6 -16.81 -6.31 -20.68
N SER A 7 -17.59 -6.87 -19.77
CA SER A 7 -18.30 -6.06 -18.77
C SER A 7 -17.27 -5.45 -17.84
N MET A 8 -16.85 -4.21 -18.14
CA MET A 8 -15.95 -3.46 -17.28
C MET A 8 -16.71 -3.05 -16.02
N LYS A 9 -16.39 -3.68 -14.91
CA LYS A 9 -17.02 -3.41 -13.62
C LYS A 9 -16.29 -2.26 -12.93
N ASN A 10 -17.05 -1.23 -12.53
CA ASN A 10 -16.53 -0.10 -11.77
C ASN A 10 -16.93 -0.27 -10.30
N ILE A 11 -15.99 -0.63 -9.44
CA ILE A 11 -16.22 -0.73 -7.99
C ILE A 11 -15.76 0.57 -7.36
N ILE A 12 -16.70 1.41 -6.95
CA ILE A 12 -16.42 2.67 -6.26
C ILE A 12 -16.47 2.42 -4.75
N GLN A 13 -15.33 2.57 -4.09
CA GLN A 13 -15.25 2.57 -2.64
C GLN A 13 -15.53 3.98 -2.14
N ASN A 14 -16.72 4.17 -1.60
CA ASN A 14 -17.13 5.42 -0.99
C ASN A 14 -16.54 5.56 0.42
N ILE A 15 -15.67 6.55 0.62
CA ILE A 15 -14.96 6.84 1.88
C ILE A 15 -15.73 7.95 2.60
N SER A 16 -16.88 7.62 3.17
CA SER A 16 -17.69 8.58 3.93
C SER A 16 -17.37 8.52 5.42
N PHE A 17 -17.38 9.70 6.06
CA PHE A 17 -17.22 9.90 7.51
C PHE A 17 -18.24 10.95 8.02
N LYS A 18 -19.34 11.12 7.32
CA LYS A 18 -20.33 12.19 7.55
C LYS A 18 -20.92 12.15 8.96
N GLU A 19 -21.38 10.97 9.40
CA GLU A 19 -22.05 10.82 10.69
C GLU A 19 -21.11 11.17 11.85
N SER A 20 -19.86 10.75 11.80
CA SER A 20 -18.87 11.07 12.81
C SER A 20 -18.45 12.55 12.76
N PHE A 21 -18.36 13.14 11.56
CA PHE A 21 -18.09 14.56 11.40
C PHE A 21 -19.15 15.45 12.03
N GLU A 22 -20.42 15.10 11.90
CA GLU A 22 -21.54 15.88 12.45
C GLU A 22 -21.50 15.94 13.99
N GLN A 23 -20.86 14.98 14.65
CA GLN A 23 -20.73 14.91 16.12
C GLN A 23 -19.57 15.73 16.68
N LEU A 24 -18.66 16.22 15.83
CA LEU A 24 -17.48 16.97 16.26
C LEU A 24 -17.83 18.38 16.69
N SER A 25 -17.09 18.90 17.66
CA SER A 25 -17.09 20.33 18.02
C SER A 25 -16.47 21.19 16.90
N ASP A 26 -16.73 22.47 16.93
CA ASP A 26 -16.16 23.41 15.93
C ASP A 26 -14.62 23.46 15.98
N GLU A 27 -14.03 23.30 17.15
CA GLU A 27 -12.57 23.20 17.31
C GLU A 27 -12.03 21.93 16.63
N GLU A 28 -12.64 20.76 16.88
CA GLU A 28 -12.26 19.49 16.25
C GLU A 28 -12.47 19.54 14.74
N LYS A 29 -13.56 20.15 14.24
CA LYS A 29 -13.81 20.35 12.80
C LYS A 29 -12.70 21.18 12.15
N ASN A 30 -12.27 22.27 12.79
CA ASN A 30 -11.15 23.08 12.32
C ASN A 30 -9.84 22.27 12.36
N TYR A 31 -9.61 21.51 13.43
CA TYR A 31 -8.40 20.69 13.57
C TYR A 31 -8.28 19.67 12.43
N ILE A 32 -9.33 18.86 12.19
CA ILE A 32 -9.31 17.89 11.11
C ILE A 32 -9.26 18.53 9.72
N TYR A 33 -9.86 19.72 9.55
CA TYR A 33 -9.77 20.47 8.30
C TYR A 33 -8.33 20.78 7.93
N TYR A 34 -7.58 21.40 8.86
CA TYR A 34 -6.18 21.77 8.60
C TYR A 34 -5.26 20.56 8.49
N LEU A 35 -5.45 19.51 9.29
CA LEU A 35 -4.73 18.23 9.14
C LEU A 35 -5.01 17.59 7.75
N SER A 36 -6.27 17.61 7.30
CA SER A 36 -6.64 17.09 5.98
C SER A 36 -6.01 17.91 4.85
N LYS A 37 -5.98 19.25 4.99
CA LYS A 37 -5.29 20.12 4.04
C LYS A 37 -3.79 19.83 4.00
N ALA A 38 -3.14 19.61 5.14
CA ALA A 38 -1.74 19.19 5.19
C ALA A 38 -1.54 17.83 4.48
N CYS A 39 -2.40 16.85 4.77
CA CYS A 39 -2.38 15.54 4.14
C CYS A 39 -2.43 15.63 2.61
N TRP A 40 -3.44 16.36 2.09
CA TRP A 40 -3.63 16.52 0.66
C TRP A 40 -2.54 17.37 -0.01
N ALA A 41 -1.92 18.31 0.72
CA ALA A 41 -0.79 19.10 0.20
C ALA A 41 0.45 18.24 -0.08
N GLY A 42 0.64 17.15 0.66
CA GLY A 42 1.73 16.19 0.43
C GLY A 42 1.45 15.18 -0.68
N GLN A 43 0.19 14.92 -1.03
CA GLN A 43 -0.15 13.88 -2.00
C GLN A 43 0.50 14.07 -3.39
N PRO A 44 0.71 15.28 -3.95
CA PRO A 44 1.41 15.45 -5.22
C PRO A 44 2.80 14.83 -5.28
N ILE A 45 3.48 14.62 -4.15
CA ILE A 45 4.75 13.88 -4.08
C ILE A 45 4.62 12.48 -4.68
N VAL A 46 3.48 11.82 -4.50
CA VAL A 46 3.19 10.48 -5.03
C VAL A 46 3.24 10.44 -6.55
N LEU A 47 2.82 11.52 -7.24
CA LEU A 47 2.91 11.62 -8.71
C LEU A 47 4.34 11.42 -9.19
N PHE A 48 5.29 12.10 -8.51
CA PHE A 48 6.73 12.04 -8.83
C PHE A 48 7.40 10.74 -8.42
N GLN A 49 6.78 9.98 -7.52
CA GLN A 49 7.24 8.67 -7.10
C GLN A 49 6.58 7.53 -7.91
N THR A 50 5.61 7.85 -8.76
CA THR A 50 4.91 6.88 -9.62
C THR A 50 5.53 6.80 -11.00
N SER A 51 5.49 7.86 -11.80
CA SER A 51 6.06 7.90 -13.16
C SER A 51 6.34 9.32 -13.61
N TYR A 52 7.14 9.45 -14.68
CA TYR A 52 7.44 10.74 -15.30
C TYR A 52 6.19 11.46 -15.82
N GLU A 53 5.28 10.70 -16.43
CA GLU A 53 4.04 11.23 -17.02
C GLU A 53 2.93 11.52 -16.01
N SER A 54 2.99 10.98 -14.79
CA SER A 54 1.93 11.19 -13.79
C SER A 54 1.73 12.66 -13.38
N PRO A 55 2.77 13.45 -13.09
CA PRO A 55 2.59 14.88 -12.83
C PRO A 55 2.01 15.64 -14.03
N ALA A 56 2.44 15.29 -15.25
CA ALA A 56 1.95 15.89 -16.48
C ALA A 56 0.46 15.57 -16.72
N LEU A 57 0.03 14.33 -16.51
CA LEU A 57 -1.38 13.94 -16.58
C LEU A 57 -2.23 14.69 -15.54
N PHE A 58 -1.71 14.87 -14.33
CA PHE A 58 -2.39 15.66 -13.31
C PHE A 58 -2.67 17.08 -13.80
N ILE A 59 -1.68 17.76 -14.39
CA ILE A 59 -1.82 19.10 -14.93
C ILE A 59 -2.86 19.14 -16.06
N VAL A 60 -2.79 18.17 -17.00
CA VAL A 60 -3.75 18.05 -18.10
C VAL A 60 -5.16 17.90 -17.57
N PHE A 61 -5.42 16.97 -16.64
CA PHE A 61 -6.75 16.73 -16.10
C PHE A 61 -7.26 17.90 -15.27
N GLN A 62 -6.44 18.47 -14.37
CA GLN A 62 -6.85 19.62 -13.56
C GLN A 62 -7.21 20.82 -14.44
N THR A 63 -6.39 21.14 -15.46
CA THR A 63 -6.64 22.27 -16.34
C THR A 63 -7.84 22.02 -17.27
N PHE A 64 -7.95 20.81 -17.81
CA PHE A 64 -9.08 20.42 -18.65
C PHE A 64 -10.40 20.56 -17.90
N PHE A 65 -10.57 19.85 -16.79
CA PHE A 65 -11.84 19.82 -16.05
C PHE A 65 -12.18 21.17 -15.43
N SER A 66 -11.20 21.93 -14.95
CA SER A 66 -11.44 23.29 -14.39
C SER A 66 -11.86 24.33 -15.46
N SER A 67 -11.79 24.03 -16.74
CA SER A 67 -12.28 24.90 -17.80
C SER A 67 -13.81 24.86 -17.97
N PHE A 68 -14.50 23.97 -17.29
CA PHE A 68 -15.97 23.79 -17.33
C PHE A 68 -16.58 24.12 -15.97
N GLN A 69 -17.80 24.64 -15.98
CA GLN A 69 -18.54 24.90 -14.74
C GLN A 69 -19.13 23.62 -14.13
N ASN A 70 -19.53 22.68 -14.98
CA ASN A 70 -20.08 21.39 -14.57
C ASN A 70 -19.89 20.30 -15.63
N PHE A 71 -20.07 19.03 -15.27
CA PHE A 71 -19.91 17.90 -16.19
C PHE A 71 -20.99 17.83 -17.29
N SER A 72 -22.15 18.45 -17.10
CA SER A 72 -23.19 18.53 -18.14
C SER A 72 -22.75 19.40 -19.32
N ASP A 73 -21.93 20.41 -19.07
CA ASP A 73 -21.37 21.26 -20.13
C ASP A 73 -20.38 20.46 -20.98
N ILE A 74 -19.56 19.63 -20.35
CA ILE A 74 -18.66 18.71 -21.07
C ILE A 74 -19.46 17.80 -22.00
N LYS A 75 -20.51 17.11 -21.48
CA LYS A 75 -21.38 16.24 -22.30
C LYS A 75 -22.04 16.98 -23.46
N SER A 76 -22.53 18.19 -23.22
CA SER A 76 -23.14 19.03 -24.26
C SER A 76 -22.14 19.35 -25.38
N ASP A 77 -20.91 19.72 -25.03
CA ASP A 77 -19.88 20.08 -26.02
C ASP A 77 -19.36 18.87 -26.78
N LEU A 78 -19.29 17.69 -26.13
CA LEU A 78 -18.95 16.43 -26.79
C LEU A 78 -19.98 16.04 -27.85
N LEU A 79 -21.27 16.17 -27.56
CA LEU A 79 -22.35 15.91 -28.52
C LEU A 79 -22.26 16.80 -29.76
N LYS A 80 -21.93 18.09 -29.58
CA LYS A 80 -21.70 19.02 -30.70
C LYS A 80 -20.52 18.61 -31.60
N LYS A 81 -19.55 17.85 -31.05
CA LYS A 81 -18.36 17.37 -31.76
C LYS A 81 -18.48 15.91 -32.23
N ASN A 82 -19.70 15.31 -32.16
CA ASN A 82 -19.96 13.91 -32.50
C ASN A 82 -19.07 12.90 -31.75
N ILE A 83 -18.73 13.19 -30.50
CA ILE A 83 -18.00 12.25 -29.63
C ILE A 83 -19.05 11.39 -28.90
N THR A 84 -18.84 10.07 -28.94
CA THR A 84 -19.80 9.09 -28.39
C THR A 84 -19.74 9.01 -26.85
N ASP A 85 -20.85 8.62 -26.24
CA ASP A 85 -20.90 8.35 -24.78
C ASP A 85 -19.89 7.27 -24.35
N VAL A 86 -19.59 6.31 -25.23
CA VAL A 86 -18.57 5.27 -24.98
C VAL A 86 -17.18 5.91 -24.82
N ASN A 87 -16.83 6.84 -25.72
CA ASN A 87 -15.54 7.54 -25.66
C ASN A 87 -15.47 8.45 -24.42
N TYR A 88 -16.55 9.17 -24.11
CA TYR A 88 -16.63 9.96 -22.88
C TYR A 88 -16.45 9.09 -21.62
N THR A 89 -17.18 7.98 -21.54
CA THR A 89 -17.08 7.06 -20.41
C THR A 89 -15.69 6.47 -20.28
N GLY A 90 -15.03 6.11 -21.40
CA GLY A 90 -13.65 5.64 -21.42
C GLY A 90 -12.65 6.68 -20.92
N PHE A 91 -12.82 7.94 -21.32
CA PHE A 91 -12.03 9.07 -20.84
C PHE A 91 -12.22 9.30 -19.33
N MET A 92 -13.47 9.38 -18.87
CA MET A 92 -13.82 9.58 -17.46
C MET A 92 -13.30 8.44 -16.58
N ARG A 93 -13.39 7.19 -17.06
CA ARG A 93 -12.85 6.04 -16.34
C ARG A 93 -11.34 6.13 -16.16
N TYR A 94 -10.61 6.55 -17.19
CA TYR A 94 -9.15 6.74 -17.09
C TYR A 94 -8.80 7.86 -16.10
N ALA A 95 -9.49 9.00 -16.17
CA ALA A 95 -9.30 10.13 -15.26
C ALA A 95 -9.63 9.75 -13.81
N ALA A 96 -10.78 9.11 -13.55
CA ALA A 96 -11.18 8.66 -12.22
C ALA A 96 -10.19 7.62 -11.66
N LYS A 97 -9.68 6.69 -12.49
CA LYS A 97 -8.66 5.72 -12.10
C LYS A 97 -7.35 6.40 -11.76
N PHE A 98 -6.93 7.37 -12.56
CA PHE A 98 -5.76 8.20 -12.29
C PHE A 98 -5.86 8.90 -10.94
N TYR A 99 -6.97 9.56 -10.62
CA TYR A 99 -7.16 10.22 -9.33
C TYR A 99 -7.26 9.23 -8.15
N SER A 100 -7.81 8.04 -8.37
CA SER A 100 -7.90 7.01 -7.33
C SER A 100 -6.55 6.43 -6.94
N TYR A 101 -5.62 6.30 -7.90
CA TYR A 101 -4.26 5.82 -7.66
C TYR A 101 -3.22 6.94 -7.63
N PHE A 102 -3.62 8.16 -7.89
CA PHE A 102 -2.78 9.35 -7.96
C PHE A 102 -1.53 9.14 -8.82
N GLY A 103 -1.77 8.63 -10.03
CA GLY A 103 -0.78 8.27 -11.03
C GLY A 103 -1.35 7.27 -12.02
N ASN A 104 -0.58 6.86 -13.02
CA ASN A 104 -1.00 5.92 -14.07
C ASN A 104 -0.55 4.46 -13.84
N TYR A 105 -0.17 4.14 -12.58
CA TYR A 105 0.08 2.79 -12.11
C TYR A 105 -0.76 2.48 -10.88
N THR A 106 -1.26 1.25 -10.80
CA THR A 106 -1.99 0.77 -9.62
C THR A 106 -1.06 0.54 -8.42
N SER A 107 -1.62 0.36 -7.23
CA SER A 107 -0.86 -0.04 -6.03
C SER A 107 -0.10 -1.36 -6.21
N ASN A 108 -0.50 -2.19 -7.19
CA ASN A 108 0.20 -3.42 -7.57
C ASN A 108 1.34 -3.19 -8.58
N LYS A 109 1.80 -1.94 -8.75
CA LYS A 109 2.88 -1.55 -9.68
C LYS A 109 2.58 -1.77 -11.17
N LYS A 110 1.35 -2.05 -11.55
CA LYS A 110 0.95 -2.32 -12.93
C LYS A 110 0.40 -1.05 -13.59
N LYS A 111 0.92 -0.72 -14.78
CA LYS A 111 0.43 0.38 -15.60
C LYS A 111 -0.99 0.11 -16.11
N PHE A 112 -1.81 1.12 -16.19
CA PHE A 112 -3.12 1.07 -16.83
C PHE A 112 -3.22 2.13 -17.94
N PHE A 113 -4.08 1.85 -18.91
CA PHE A 113 -4.15 2.58 -20.17
C PHE A 113 -5.53 3.19 -20.38
N PRO A 114 -5.62 4.28 -21.18
CA PRO A 114 -6.91 4.72 -21.70
C PRO A 114 -7.55 3.64 -22.57
N SER A 115 -8.86 3.45 -22.46
CA SER A 115 -9.62 2.48 -23.27
C SER A 115 -10.09 3.07 -24.62
N ILE A 116 -9.77 4.34 -24.91
CA ILE A 116 -10.07 5.04 -26.15
C ILE A 116 -8.78 5.34 -26.91
N SER A 117 -8.86 5.58 -28.21
CA SER A 117 -7.68 5.89 -29.01
C SER A 117 -7.08 7.27 -28.68
N ILE A 118 -5.81 7.50 -29.06
CA ILE A 118 -5.15 8.79 -28.89
C ILE A 118 -5.95 9.91 -29.57
N GLU A 119 -6.47 9.64 -30.77
CA GLU A 119 -7.22 10.61 -31.55
C GLU A 119 -8.53 11.00 -30.86
N GLU A 120 -9.26 10.03 -30.31
CA GLU A 120 -10.50 10.30 -29.57
C GLU A 120 -10.21 11.02 -28.24
N PHE A 121 -9.14 10.64 -27.55
CA PHE A 121 -8.71 11.33 -26.34
C PHE A 121 -8.37 12.80 -26.63
N GLU A 122 -7.60 13.05 -27.68
CA GLU A 122 -7.23 14.42 -28.10
C GLU A 122 -8.43 15.24 -28.57
N LYS A 123 -9.42 14.63 -29.26
CA LYS A 123 -10.68 15.31 -29.60
C LYS A 123 -11.43 15.78 -28.36
N ILE A 124 -11.46 14.96 -27.31
CA ILE A 124 -12.06 15.32 -26.04
C ILE A 124 -11.30 16.48 -25.41
N LEU A 125 -9.97 16.44 -25.34
CA LEU A 125 -9.17 17.51 -24.76
C LEU A 125 -9.38 18.86 -25.50
N LYS A 126 -9.56 18.82 -26.82
CA LYS A 126 -9.77 20.02 -27.68
C LYS A 126 -11.14 20.70 -27.50
N ILE A 127 -12.07 20.18 -26.70
CA ILE A 127 -13.30 20.90 -26.34
C ILE A 127 -13.05 21.97 -25.27
N SER A 128 -11.98 21.80 -24.48
CA SER A 128 -11.61 22.74 -23.42
C SER A 128 -11.17 24.08 -23.98
N THR A 129 -11.70 25.17 -23.40
CA THR A 129 -11.25 26.54 -23.70
C THR A 129 -9.80 26.78 -23.31
N SER A 130 -9.28 25.98 -22.35
CA SER A 130 -7.88 26.01 -21.86
C SER A 130 -6.96 25.02 -22.57
N TYR A 131 -7.35 24.45 -23.72
CA TYR A 131 -6.52 23.46 -24.43
C TYR A 131 -5.09 23.96 -24.71
N ASN A 132 -4.94 25.23 -25.07
CA ASN A 132 -3.64 25.82 -25.37
C ASN A 132 -2.71 25.87 -24.14
N ASP A 133 -3.26 25.90 -22.92
CA ASP A 133 -2.49 25.99 -21.68
C ASP A 133 -1.75 24.67 -21.35
N PHE A 134 -2.26 23.54 -21.85
CA PHE A 134 -1.69 22.22 -21.60
C PHE A 134 -1.36 21.39 -22.86
N SER A 135 -1.62 21.92 -24.05
CA SER A 135 -1.41 21.19 -25.32
C SER A 135 0.05 20.74 -25.49
N SER A 136 1.02 21.58 -25.10
CA SER A 136 2.45 21.24 -25.17
C SER A 136 2.80 20.07 -24.22
N ILE A 137 2.17 20.01 -23.07
CA ILE A 137 2.34 18.91 -22.10
C ILE A 137 1.74 17.63 -22.68
N TRP A 138 0.54 17.73 -23.26
CA TRP A 138 -0.13 16.61 -23.93
C TRP A 138 0.72 16.01 -25.03
N GLU A 139 1.32 16.84 -25.91
CA GLU A 139 2.22 16.38 -26.97
C GLU A 139 3.41 15.56 -26.45
N ILE A 140 3.93 15.90 -25.28
CA ILE A 140 5.04 15.14 -24.66
C ILE A 140 4.57 13.77 -24.16
N ILE A 141 3.38 13.69 -23.54
CA ILE A 141 3.00 12.48 -22.80
C ILE A 141 2.05 11.54 -23.55
N LYS A 142 1.38 12.01 -24.65
CA LYS A 142 0.34 11.24 -25.33
C LYS A 142 0.78 9.84 -25.77
N TYR A 143 1.99 9.69 -26.29
CA TYR A 143 2.51 8.37 -26.68
C TYR A 143 3.01 7.57 -25.48
N ILE A 144 3.48 8.24 -24.43
CA ILE A 144 3.98 7.59 -23.23
C ILE A 144 2.83 6.89 -22.49
N ILE A 145 1.67 7.53 -22.34
CA ILE A 145 0.53 6.93 -21.63
C ILE A 145 -0.10 5.74 -22.35
N TYR A 146 0.10 5.64 -23.68
CA TYR A 146 -0.36 4.51 -24.52
C TYR A 146 0.74 3.47 -24.76
N ASP A 147 1.98 3.74 -24.36
CA ASP A 147 3.06 2.77 -24.50
C ASP A 147 2.80 1.54 -23.64
N ASN A 148 2.60 0.40 -24.29
CA ASN A 148 2.38 -0.91 -23.70
C ASN A 148 3.57 -1.84 -23.90
N SER A 149 4.74 -1.33 -24.21
CA SER A 149 5.98 -2.10 -24.27
C SER A 149 6.31 -2.69 -22.90
N GLU A 150 6.92 -3.85 -22.88
CA GLU A 150 7.15 -4.63 -21.65
C GLU A 150 7.88 -3.87 -20.56
N ASN A 151 8.86 -3.05 -20.95
CA ASN A 151 9.71 -2.28 -20.04
C ASN A 151 8.98 -1.15 -19.31
N VAL A 152 7.72 -0.86 -19.64
CA VAL A 152 6.91 0.16 -18.96
C VAL A 152 5.69 -0.42 -18.26
N MET A 153 5.41 -1.72 -18.44
CA MET A 153 4.21 -2.35 -17.87
C MET A 153 4.23 -2.38 -16.34
N ASN A 154 5.41 -2.50 -15.75
CA ASN A 154 5.59 -2.64 -14.32
C ASN A 154 6.64 -1.70 -13.77
N ILE A 155 6.44 -1.22 -12.54
CA ILE A 155 7.48 -0.48 -11.80
C ILE A 155 8.55 -1.46 -11.36
N ASN A 156 9.76 -1.35 -11.93
CA ASN A 156 10.93 -2.15 -11.62
C ASN A 156 12.21 -1.43 -12.02
N LEU A 157 13.38 -2.02 -11.72
CA LEU A 157 14.66 -1.53 -12.22
C LEU A 157 14.75 -1.65 -13.74
N GLU A 158 15.45 -0.72 -14.39
CA GLU A 158 15.66 -0.74 -15.84
C GLU A 158 16.39 -2.01 -16.30
N GLU A 159 17.38 -2.49 -15.54
CA GLU A 159 18.08 -3.74 -15.81
C GLU A 159 17.20 -5.00 -15.68
N LYS A 160 16.02 -4.86 -15.07
CA LYS A 160 14.99 -5.90 -14.94
C LYS A 160 13.77 -5.61 -15.83
N ASN A 161 13.98 -4.92 -16.96
CA ASN A 161 12.93 -4.55 -17.90
C ASN A 161 11.76 -3.81 -17.26
N GLY A 162 12.03 -2.82 -16.42
CA GLY A 162 11.02 -1.98 -15.80
C GLY A 162 11.38 -0.50 -15.88
N LYS A 163 10.44 0.34 -15.46
CA LYS A 163 10.68 1.76 -15.18
C LYS A 163 10.32 2.06 -13.74
N ASN A 164 10.99 3.04 -13.17
CA ASN A 164 10.69 3.50 -11.82
C ASN A 164 11.01 4.98 -11.66
N SER A 165 10.59 5.55 -10.54
CA SER A 165 10.82 6.95 -10.19
C SER A 165 11.69 7.12 -8.95
N TYR A 166 12.48 6.10 -8.60
CA TYR A 166 13.41 6.12 -7.46
C TYR A 166 14.88 6.09 -7.89
N TYR A 167 15.19 5.49 -9.04
CA TYR A 167 16.54 5.23 -9.53
C TYR A 167 16.64 5.63 -10.99
N PHE A 168 17.53 6.57 -11.29
CA PHE A 168 17.64 7.19 -12.61
C PHE A 168 19.07 7.17 -13.14
N GLY A 169 19.22 7.39 -14.46
CA GLY A 169 20.51 7.44 -15.11
C GLY A 169 21.18 6.07 -15.29
N GLY A 170 20.38 5.00 -15.35
CA GLY A 170 20.89 3.64 -15.57
C GLY A 170 21.63 3.03 -14.38
N ILE A 171 21.42 3.52 -13.17
CA ILE A 171 22.04 2.98 -11.95
C ILE A 171 21.59 1.52 -11.72
N LYS A 172 22.56 0.64 -11.43
CA LYS A 172 22.34 -0.79 -11.24
C LYS A 172 22.13 -1.16 -9.77
N GLU A 173 21.52 -2.33 -9.53
CA GLU A 173 21.20 -2.82 -8.17
C GLU A 173 22.43 -2.92 -7.27
N ASP A 174 23.56 -3.40 -7.78
CA ASP A 174 24.80 -3.50 -7.01
C ASP A 174 25.36 -2.12 -6.60
N GLN A 175 25.24 -1.12 -7.47
CA GLN A 175 25.61 0.27 -7.16
C GLN A 175 24.67 0.87 -6.12
N ILE A 176 23.35 0.63 -6.24
CA ILE A 176 22.36 1.08 -5.25
C ILE A 176 22.72 0.54 -3.87
N LYS A 177 23.00 -0.77 -3.75
CA LYS A 177 23.37 -1.40 -2.48
C LYS A 177 24.63 -0.78 -1.85
N LYS A 178 25.67 -0.52 -2.64
CA LYS A 178 26.89 0.15 -2.16
C LYS A 178 26.60 1.56 -1.63
N ILE A 179 25.75 2.33 -2.33
CA ILE A 179 25.38 3.68 -1.91
C ILE A 179 24.57 3.62 -0.61
N ASP A 180 23.61 2.69 -0.52
CA ASP A 180 22.80 2.50 0.66
C ASP A 180 23.62 2.15 1.90
N GLU A 181 24.68 1.34 1.73
CA GLU A 181 25.66 1.04 2.81
C GLU A 181 26.39 2.31 3.27
N VAL A 182 26.85 3.17 2.32
CA VAL A 182 27.50 4.44 2.66
C VAL A 182 26.54 5.38 3.39
N LEU A 183 25.30 5.51 2.91
CA LEU A 183 24.31 6.35 3.56
C LEU A 183 24.02 5.86 4.99
N LYS A 184 23.87 4.55 5.20
CA LYS A 184 23.71 3.95 6.54
C LYS A 184 24.89 4.21 7.45
N MET A 185 26.14 4.02 6.97
CA MET A 185 27.34 4.35 7.75
C MET A 185 27.40 5.83 8.17
N LYS A 186 26.90 6.72 7.32
CA LYS A 186 26.80 8.15 7.59
C LYS A 186 25.50 8.53 8.35
N LYS A 187 24.74 7.55 8.84
CA LYS A 187 23.45 7.73 9.53
C LYS A 187 22.43 8.55 8.74
N LYS A 188 22.47 8.46 7.41
CA LYS A 188 21.48 9.10 6.52
C LYS A 188 20.34 8.12 6.24
N SER A 189 19.11 8.63 6.27
CA SER A 189 17.93 7.82 5.93
C SER A 189 17.88 7.46 4.46
N LEU A 190 17.33 6.29 4.17
CA LEU A 190 17.00 5.89 2.79
C LEU A 190 15.55 6.24 2.43
N LEU A 191 14.65 6.37 3.42
CA LEU A 191 13.21 6.45 3.20
C LEU A 191 12.78 7.66 2.35
N ASN A 192 13.24 8.84 2.69
CA ASN A 192 12.89 10.10 2.01
C ASN A 192 13.88 10.47 0.88
N THR A 193 14.47 9.46 0.22
CA THR A 193 15.49 9.68 -0.81
C THR A 193 15.13 9.08 -2.16
N ARG A 194 15.80 9.60 -3.22
CA ARG A 194 15.84 9.01 -4.56
C ARG A 194 17.27 9.12 -5.08
N LEU A 195 17.69 8.24 -5.99
CA LEU A 195 19.04 8.22 -6.54
C LEU A 195 19.06 8.60 -8.02
N PHE A 196 20.01 9.41 -8.38
CA PHE A 196 20.27 9.77 -9.76
C PHE A 196 21.76 9.65 -10.10
N MET A 197 22.10 8.82 -11.09
CA MET A 197 23.46 8.71 -11.61
C MET A 197 23.67 9.75 -12.69
N LEU A 198 24.40 10.82 -12.36
CA LEU A 198 24.71 11.90 -13.30
C LEU A 198 25.74 11.41 -14.36
N ASN A 199 26.70 10.64 -13.93
CA ASN A 199 27.68 9.90 -14.74
C ASN A 199 28.28 8.76 -13.88
N PRO A 200 29.08 7.85 -14.45
CA PRO A 200 29.62 6.71 -13.72
C PRO A 200 30.41 7.02 -12.45
N SER A 201 30.94 8.25 -12.32
CA SER A 201 31.73 8.69 -11.16
C SER A 201 30.97 9.64 -10.23
N LYS A 202 29.70 9.99 -10.54
CA LYS A 202 28.94 11.01 -9.79
C LYS A 202 27.49 10.62 -9.60
N ILE A 203 27.09 10.41 -8.34
CA ILE A 203 25.74 10.02 -7.97
C ILE A 203 25.13 11.09 -7.06
N VAL A 204 23.91 11.47 -7.35
CA VAL A 204 23.12 12.43 -6.58
C VAL A 204 22.07 11.68 -5.78
N VAL A 205 22.03 11.93 -4.49
CA VAL A 205 20.97 11.50 -3.56
C VAL A 205 20.05 12.68 -3.33
N LEU A 206 18.84 12.61 -3.88
CA LEU A 206 17.81 13.62 -3.69
C LEU A 206 17.11 13.36 -2.36
N ILE A 207 17.02 14.37 -1.50
CA ILE A 207 16.45 14.26 -0.15
C ILE A 207 15.21 15.15 -0.02
N GLY A 208 14.08 14.56 0.36
CA GLY A 208 12.83 15.26 0.62
C GLY A 208 12.98 16.20 1.82
N SER A 209 12.97 17.53 1.59
CA SER A 209 13.07 18.58 2.61
C SER A 209 12.64 19.94 2.06
N ILE A 210 12.37 20.88 2.98
CA ILE A 210 12.14 22.29 2.63
C ILE A 210 13.46 23.03 2.44
N GLU A 211 14.43 22.76 3.33
CA GLU A 211 15.77 23.33 3.23
C GLU A 211 16.46 22.85 1.95
N GLU A 212 17.05 23.81 1.25
CA GLU A 212 17.84 23.55 0.05
C GLU A 212 19.32 23.70 0.40
N LYS A 213 20.05 22.58 0.42
CA LYS A 213 21.49 22.54 0.64
C LYS A 213 22.12 21.36 -0.09
N GLN A 214 23.43 21.42 -0.28
CA GLN A 214 24.22 20.36 -0.87
C GLN A 214 25.33 19.93 0.09
N GLU A 215 25.49 18.64 0.24
CA GLU A 215 26.60 18.03 0.98
C GLU A 215 27.32 17.04 0.05
N VAL A 216 28.64 16.97 0.13
CA VAL A 216 29.40 15.98 -0.62
C VAL A 216 29.92 14.95 0.38
N LEU A 217 29.67 13.68 0.13
CA LEU A 217 30.20 12.58 0.90
C LEU A 217 31.46 12.06 0.20
N ASP A 218 32.59 12.08 0.91
CA ASP A 218 33.86 11.57 0.39
C ASP A 218 33.85 10.04 0.25
N ASN A 219 34.20 9.61 -0.94
CA ASN A 219 34.67 8.29 -1.40
C ASN A 219 33.96 7.00 -0.93
N LEU A 220 33.42 6.28 -1.93
CA LEU A 220 33.12 4.85 -1.90
C LEU A 220 34.43 4.06 -2.01
N GLY A 221 35.20 3.93 -0.94
CA GLY A 221 36.43 3.10 -0.96
C GLY A 221 37.39 3.46 -2.10
N ASN A 222 37.97 2.46 -2.78
CA ASN A 222 38.96 2.65 -3.85
C ASN A 222 38.39 3.15 -5.21
N GLU A 223 37.09 3.45 -5.32
CA GLU A 223 36.48 4.00 -6.53
C GLU A 223 36.37 5.52 -6.37
N ASN A 224 36.82 6.30 -7.34
CA ASN A 224 36.72 7.77 -7.38
C ASN A 224 35.25 8.25 -7.62
N ASN A 225 34.30 7.74 -6.87
CA ASN A 225 32.88 8.09 -7.01
C ASN A 225 32.47 9.13 -5.96
N GLU A 226 31.96 10.24 -6.44
CA GLU A 226 31.40 11.33 -5.62
C GLU A 226 29.91 11.08 -5.34
N ILE A 227 29.50 11.05 -4.08
CA ILE A 227 28.09 11.04 -3.67
C ILE A 227 27.71 12.44 -3.21
N ILE A 228 26.73 13.04 -3.88
CA ILE A 228 26.20 14.34 -3.55
C ILE A 228 24.84 14.18 -2.90
N LEU A 229 24.67 14.66 -1.68
CA LEU A 229 23.38 14.82 -1.04
C LEU A 229 22.78 16.14 -1.46
N LEU A 230 21.66 16.13 -2.17
CA LEU A 230 20.95 17.31 -2.61
C LEU A 230 19.61 17.41 -1.88
N TYR A 231 19.51 18.34 -0.96
CA TYR A 231 18.29 18.62 -0.19
C TYR A 231 17.37 19.56 -0.95
N GLY A 232 16.10 19.63 -0.56
CA GLY A 232 15.10 20.52 -1.19
C GLY A 232 14.19 19.80 -2.20
N GLU A 233 14.24 18.48 -2.25
CA GLU A 233 13.30 17.72 -3.06
C GLU A 233 11.88 17.89 -2.47
N TYR A 234 10.90 18.22 -3.32
CA TYR A 234 9.50 18.49 -2.93
C TYR A 234 9.26 19.71 -2.04
N SER A 235 10.21 20.64 -1.94
CA SER A 235 10.18 21.79 -1.05
C SER A 235 8.87 22.58 -1.07
N SER A 236 8.26 22.85 -2.23
CA SER A 236 7.00 23.60 -2.34
C SER A 236 5.83 22.90 -1.66
N PHE A 237 5.68 21.58 -1.87
CA PHE A 237 4.61 20.79 -1.26
C PHE A 237 4.78 20.71 0.25
N LEU A 238 6.01 20.47 0.71
CA LEU A 238 6.34 20.37 2.14
C LEU A 238 6.16 21.73 2.87
N LYS A 239 6.47 22.86 2.20
CA LYS A 239 6.18 24.21 2.73
C LYS A 239 4.67 24.41 2.94
N THR A 240 3.87 24.01 1.96
CA THR A 240 2.40 24.10 2.06
C THR A 240 1.87 23.18 3.17
N MET A 241 2.41 21.95 3.30
CA MET A 241 2.08 21.06 4.41
C MET A 241 2.37 21.70 5.76
N ASN A 242 3.60 22.25 5.96
CA ASN A 242 4.00 22.88 7.20
C ASN A 242 3.12 24.07 7.56
N SER A 243 2.70 24.87 6.57
CA SER A 243 1.75 25.97 6.80
C SER A 243 0.43 25.46 7.39
N TYR A 244 -0.14 24.41 6.83
CA TYR A 244 -1.38 23.82 7.36
C TYR A 244 -1.19 23.12 8.70
N LEU A 245 -0.03 22.52 8.98
CA LEU A 245 0.30 21.94 10.28
C LEU A 245 0.40 23.02 11.36
N GLU A 246 1.01 24.18 11.04
CA GLU A 246 1.03 25.33 11.95
C GLU A 246 -0.39 25.87 12.23
N ASP A 247 -1.28 25.86 11.25
CA ASP A 247 -2.65 26.25 11.46
C ASP A 247 -3.41 25.21 12.30
N ALA A 248 -3.19 23.91 12.08
CA ALA A 248 -3.80 22.83 12.85
C ALA A 248 -3.47 22.93 14.35
N LYS A 249 -2.23 23.30 14.72
CA LYS A 249 -1.81 23.48 16.11
C LYS A 249 -2.66 24.47 16.90
N LYS A 250 -3.31 25.42 16.24
CA LYS A 250 -4.18 26.43 16.88
C LYS A 250 -5.48 25.84 17.43
N TYR A 251 -5.88 24.67 16.91
CA TYR A 251 -7.17 24.04 17.20
C TYR A 251 -7.07 22.75 18.03
N THR A 252 -5.88 22.37 18.50
CA THR A 252 -5.72 21.30 19.49
C THR A 252 -5.32 21.86 20.84
N SER A 253 -6.00 21.43 21.90
CA SER A 253 -5.64 21.72 23.27
C SER A 253 -4.58 20.76 23.84
N LYS A 254 -4.35 19.63 23.16
CA LYS A 254 -3.43 18.59 23.61
C LYS A 254 -1.99 18.97 23.30
N ASP A 255 -1.17 19.12 24.34
CA ASP A 255 0.25 19.47 24.19
C ASP A 255 1.02 18.39 23.43
N GLN A 256 0.66 17.10 23.61
CA GLN A 256 1.29 16.01 22.88
C GLN A 256 1.04 16.09 21.37
N ASP A 257 -0.17 16.44 20.91
CA ASP A 257 -0.47 16.64 19.49
C ASP A 257 0.39 17.79 18.92
N LYS A 258 0.53 18.89 19.69
CA LYS A 258 1.40 20.03 19.29
C LYS A 258 2.86 19.62 19.14
N GLU A 259 3.35 18.78 20.06
CA GLU A 259 4.72 18.26 19.97
C GLU A 259 4.93 17.35 18.78
N ILE A 260 3.99 16.43 18.50
CA ILE A 260 4.02 15.54 17.32
C ILE A 260 4.04 16.38 16.03
N ILE A 261 3.18 17.41 15.96
CA ILE A 261 3.13 18.32 14.80
C ILE A 261 4.46 19.08 14.65
N ASN A 262 5.06 19.56 15.74
CA ASN A 262 6.36 20.24 15.70
C ASN A 262 7.47 19.31 15.17
N ASP A 263 7.49 18.04 15.58
CA ASP A 263 8.46 17.06 15.08
C ASP A 263 8.27 16.83 13.57
N TYR A 264 7.02 16.75 13.06
CA TYR A 264 6.76 16.70 11.63
C TYR A 264 7.23 17.95 10.89
N ILE A 265 6.97 19.15 11.43
CA ILE A 265 7.42 20.42 10.84
C ILE A 265 8.95 20.45 10.74
N ASN A 266 9.66 20.02 11.79
CA ASN A 266 11.11 19.92 11.80
C ASN A 266 11.62 18.90 10.78
N PHE A 267 10.99 17.73 10.74
CA PHE A 267 11.32 16.70 9.75
C PHE A 267 11.17 17.20 8.31
N PHE A 268 10.06 17.83 7.97
CA PHE A 268 9.84 18.36 6.63
C PHE A 268 10.77 19.55 6.33
N ASN A 269 11.14 20.34 7.31
CA ASN A 269 12.13 21.41 7.13
C ASN A 269 13.51 20.86 6.77
N THR A 270 14.02 19.90 7.56
CA THR A 270 15.42 19.48 7.51
C THR A 270 15.65 18.22 6.64
N GLY A 271 14.62 17.39 6.47
CA GLY A 271 14.74 16.04 5.88
C GLY A 271 15.40 15.04 6.83
N ASP A 272 15.60 15.38 8.11
CA ASP A 272 16.24 14.51 9.09
C ASP A 272 15.24 13.49 9.65
N ILE A 273 15.52 12.23 9.40
CA ILE A 273 14.65 11.12 9.82
C ILE A 273 14.55 10.98 11.36
N GLU A 274 15.53 11.44 12.10
CA GLU A 274 15.48 11.38 13.58
C GLU A 274 14.31 12.21 14.13
N GLU A 275 13.99 13.35 13.52
CA GLU A 275 12.81 14.15 13.86
C GLU A 275 11.51 13.38 13.60
N HIS A 276 11.44 12.66 12.49
CA HIS A 276 10.28 11.79 12.21
C HIS A 276 10.19 10.63 13.21
N GLN A 277 11.31 10.02 13.60
CA GLN A 277 11.31 8.96 14.61
C GLN A 277 10.80 9.48 15.97
N LYS A 278 11.17 10.70 16.38
CA LYS A 278 10.64 11.34 17.60
C LYS A 278 9.12 11.48 17.53
N SER A 279 8.59 11.95 16.39
CA SER A 279 7.13 12.04 16.22
C SER A 279 6.45 10.68 16.34
N GLN A 280 7.06 9.65 15.78
CA GLN A 280 6.50 8.28 15.81
C GLN A 280 6.54 7.65 17.21
N GLU A 281 7.57 7.91 18.00
CA GLU A 281 7.64 7.45 19.40
C GLU A 281 6.56 8.08 20.26
N LYS A 282 6.33 9.39 20.11
CA LYS A 282 5.25 10.10 20.79
C LYS A 282 3.89 9.62 20.33
N TRP A 283 3.72 9.47 19.02
CA TRP A 283 2.48 9.00 18.39
C TRP A 283 2.07 7.60 18.86
N VAL A 284 3.02 6.66 18.98
CA VAL A 284 2.74 5.32 19.51
C VAL A 284 2.29 5.35 20.96
N LYS A 285 2.82 6.27 21.77
CA LYS A 285 2.46 6.39 23.20
C LYS A 285 1.10 7.05 23.42
N GLU A 286 0.57 7.77 22.43
CA GLU A 286 -0.72 8.44 22.50
C GLU A 286 -1.87 7.43 22.28
N ASN A 287 -2.71 7.23 23.29
CA ASN A 287 -3.77 6.22 23.29
C ASN A 287 -5.19 6.81 23.36
N SER A 288 -5.32 8.11 23.57
CA SER A 288 -6.60 8.74 23.92
C SER A 288 -7.10 9.74 22.88
N SER A 289 -6.50 9.80 21.69
CA SER A 289 -6.93 10.76 20.69
C SER A 289 -8.14 10.28 19.90
N SER A 290 -9.21 11.10 19.88
CA SER A 290 -10.36 10.92 18.99
C SER A 290 -10.01 11.22 17.52
N ILE A 291 -8.92 11.97 17.30
CA ILE A 291 -8.41 12.34 15.97
C ILE A 291 -6.96 11.85 15.91
N ASP A 292 -6.65 11.02 14.93
CA ASP A 292 -5.31 10.45 14.74
C ASP A 292 -4.79 10.76 13.33
N PHE A 293 -3.48 10.94 13.21
CA PHE A 293 -2.85 11.30 11.93
C PHE A 293 -1.41 10.81 11.88
N ASN A 294 -0.93 10.57 10.66
CA ASN A 294 0.47 10.22 10.43
C ASN A 294 0.89 10.66 9.03
N PHE A 295 2.10 11.20 8.89
CA PHE A 295 2.64 11.72 7.62
C PHE A 295 4.09 11.32 7.46
N GLY A 296 4.52 11.03 6.22
CA GLY A 296 5.92 10.79 5.91
C GLY A 296 6.12 9.79 4.78
N TRP A 297 7.33 9.28 4.64
CA TRP A 297 7.68 8.22 3.70
C TRP A 297 7.57 6.87 4.41
N LEU A 298 6.37 6.27 4.38
CA LEU A 298 6.00 5.20 5.30
C LEU A 298 5.98 3.79 4.67
N GLU A 299 5.81 3.68 3.37
CA GLU A 299 5.64 2.40 2.69
C GLU A 299 6.64 2.22 1.57
N THR A 300 7.36 1.10 1.55
CA THR A 300 8.45 0.86 0.58
C THR A 300 8.03 0.01 -0.61
N ILE A 301 6.74 -0.34 -0.71
CA ILE A 301 6.26 -1.29 -1.73
C ILE A 301 6.46 -0.80 -3.17
N MET A 302 6.44 0.51 -3.42
CA MET A 302 6.62 1.08 -4.77
C MET A 302 8.08 1.10 -5.21
N ASP A 303 9.02 1.14 -4.27
CA ASP A 303 10.45 1.01 -4.58
C ASP A 303 10.77 -0.39 -5.10
N PRO A 304 11.45 -0.54 -6.25
CA PRO A 304 11.88 -1.85 -6.76
C PRO A 304 12.79 -2.63 -5.81
N ILE A 305 13.61 -1.94 -5.01
CA ILE A 305 14.52 -2.54 -4.02
C ILE A 305 13.82 -2.74 -2.66
N GLY A 306 12.74 -1.98 -2.39
CA GLY A 306 11.97 -2.10 -1.17
C GLY A 306 12.56 -1.38 0.05
N VAL A 307 13.39 -0.35 -0.14
CA VAL A 307 14.06 0.40 0.95
C VAL A 307 13.66 1.88 1.01
N ARG A 308 13.26 2.48 -0.11
CA ARG A 308 12.83 3.88 -0.20
C ARG A 308 11.32 4.01 -0.03
N GLY A 309 10.92 5.00 0.75
CA GLY A 309 9.52 5.20 1.10
C GLY A 309 8.71 5.87 0.00
N LEU A 310 7.48 5.41 -0.21
CA LEU A 310 6.44 6.18 -0.85
C LEU A 310 5.89 7.17 0.17
N PHE A 311 5.63 8.41 -0.26
CA PHE A 311 4.95 9.39 0.60
C PHE A 311 3.54 8.88 0.95
N GLU A 312 3.19 8.96 2.22
CA GLU A 312 1.86 8.65 2.73
C GLU A 312 1.46 9.67 3.79
N GLY A 313 0.15 9.94 3.85
CA GLY A 313 -0.44 10.66 4.95
C GLY A 313 -1.87 10.20 5.18
N PHE A 314 -2.30 10.17 6.43
CA PHE A 314 -3.71 9.97 6.76
C PHE A 314 -4.14 10.83 7.93
N VAL A 315 -5.43 11.11 7.96
CA VAL A 315 -6.18 11.64 9.10
C VAL A 315 -7.39 10.77 9.30
N GLY A 316 -7.65 10.37 10.53
CA GLY A 316 -8.76 9.50 10.89
C GLY A 316 -9.46 9.92 12.17
N LEU A 317 -10.74 9.57 12.28
CA LEU A 317 -11.55 9.69 13.48
C LEU A 317 -11.64 8.33 14.18
N ALA A 318 -11.40 8.29 15.49
CA ALA A 318 -11.51 7.06 16.25
C ALA A 318 -12.97 6.57 16.30
N ASP A 319 -13.16 5.31 15.96
CA ASP A 319 -14.40 4.60 16.21
C ASP A 319 -14.38 4.02 17.63
N ASN A 320 -15.00 4.73 18.55
CA ASN A 320 -15.01 4.33 19.97
C ASN A 320 -15.66 2.95 20.19
N PHE A 321 -16.71 2.63 19.43
CA PHE A 321 -17.38 1.34 19.55
C PHE A 321 -16.53 0.19 18.99
N GLY A 322 -15.94 0.37 17.81
CA GLY A 322 -15.00 -0.59 17.26
C GLY A 322 -13.77 -0.76 18.13
N SER A 323 -13.23 0.33 18.68
CA SER A 323 -12.03 0.29 19.53
C SER A 323 -12.21 -0.57 20.77
N GLN A 324 -13.35 -0.51 21.47
CA GLN A 324 -13.66 -1.39 22.62
C GLN A 324 -13.62 -2.89 22.25
N LYS A 325 -14.13 -3.26 21.10
CA LYS A 325 -14.07 -4.62 20.58
C LYS A 325 -12.62 -5.08 20.38
N TYR A 326 -11.78 -4.22 19.85
CA TYR A 326 -10.38 -4.53 19.62
C TYR A 326 -9.56 -4.56 20.91
N GLU A 327 -9.90 -3.78 21.93
CA GLU A 327 -9.32 -3.91 23.25
C GLU A 327 -9.58 -5.31 23.86
N GLN A 328 -10.80 -5.83 23.65
CA GLN A 328 -11.11 -7.20 24.07
C GLN A 328 -10.30 -8.22 23.29
N PHE A 329 -10.14 -8.03 21.97
CA PHE A 329 -9.31 -8.92 21.16
C PHE A 329 -7.85 -8.90 21.64
N VAL A 330 -7.27 -7.73 21.89
CA VAL A 330 -5.90 -7.60 22.44
C VAL A 330 -5.72 -8.36 23.74
N LYS A 331 -6.70 -8.32 24.64
CA LYS A 331 -6.66 -9.09 25.91
C LYS A 331 -6.66 -10.60 25.70
N MET A 332 -7.19 -11.09 24.58
CA MET A 332 -7.22 -12.52 24.26
C MET A 332 -5.92 -13.01 23.59
N ILE A 333 -5.10 -12.10 23.02
CA ILE A 333 -3.92 -12.48 22.24
C ILE A 333 -2.96 -13.39 23.02
N PRO A 334 -2.63 -13.19 24.31
CA PRO A 334 -1.74 -14.08 25.03
C PRO A 334 -2.21 -15.54 25.05
N GLN A 335 -3.51 -15.76 25.19
CA GLN A 335 -4.09 -17.11 25.10
C GLN A 335 -4.00 -17.66 23.67
N LEU A 336 -4.40 -16.87 22.67
CA LEU A 336 -4.38 -17.31 21.27
C LEU A 336 -2.96 -17.63 20.77
N VAL A 337 -1.97 -16.85 21.21
CA VAL A 337 -0.56 -17.10 20.87
C VAL A 337 -0.07 -18.44 21.40
N SER A 338 -0.54 -18.90 22.56
CA SER A 338 -0.20 -20.22 23.10
C SER A 338 -0.75 -21.39 22.26
N GLU A 339 -1.71 -21.14 21.36
CA GLU A 339 -2.26 -22.13 20.42
C GLU A 339 -1.47 -22.21 19.09
N LEU A 340 -0.47 -21.34 18.88
CA LEU A 340 0.38 -21.35 17.69
C LEU A 340 1.36 -22.55 17.74
N PRO A 341 1.77 -23.09 16.57
CA PRO A 341 2.56 -24.32 16.49
C PRO A 341 4.06 -24.14 16.83
N TRP A 342 4.41 -23.20 17.71
CA TRP A 342 5.77 -22.99 18.20
C TRP A 342 5.80 -22.61 19.68
N ASP A 343 6.97 -22.76 20.27
CA ASP A 343 7.21 -22.49 21.68
C ASP A 343 7.23 -20.97 21.97
N GLU A 344 6.85 -20.58 23.20
CA GLU A 344 6.82 -19.19 23.68
C GLU A 344 8.15 -18.45 23.55
N ASN A 345 9.29 -19.17 23.54
CA ASN A 345 10.60 -18.58 23.33
C ASN A 345 10.77 -17.90 21.94
N PHE A 346 9.91 -18.25 20.97
CA PHE A 346 9.85 -17.61 19.66
C PHE A 346 8.83 -16.48 19.59
N GLU A 347 8.22 -16.12 20.73
CA GLU A 347 7.29 -15.00 20.82
C GLU A 347 7.85 -13.86 21.67
N LYS A 348 7.40 -12.66 21.36
CA LYS A 348 7.69 -11.47 22.16
C LYS A 348 6.56 -11.21 23.15
N GLU A 349 6.88 -10.53 24.25
CA GLU A 349 5.86 -9.98 25.13
C GLU A 349 4.98 -8.98 24.37
N LEU A 350 3.68 -9.20 24.38
CA LEU A 350 2.70 -8.44 23.60
C LEU A 350 2.09 -7.27 24.40
N ASN A 351 2.80 -6.77 25.41
CA ASN A 351 2.29 -5.82 26.39
C ASN A 351 2.03 -4.39 25.85
N SER A 352 2.44 -4.09 24.60
CA SER A 352 2.37 -2.75 24.01
C SER A 352 1.68 -2.69 22.65
N ILE A 353 0.81 -3.66 22.33
CA ILE A 353 0.06 -3.64 21.07
C ILE A 353 -1.18 -2.77 21.26
N GLN A 354 -1.26 -1.72 20.47
CA GLN A 354 -2.45 -0.90 20.35
C GLN A 354 -3.18 -1.22 19.06
N PHE A 355 -4.48 -1.16 19.11
CA PHE A 355 -5.33 -1.34 17.94
C PHE A 355 -6.43 -0.30 17.92
N ASN A 356 -6.47 0.49 16.85
CA ASN A 356 -7.42 1.56 16.67
C ASN A 356 -8.31 1.26 15.45
N SER A 357 -9.61 1.22 15.67
CA SER A 357 -10.61 1.30 14.60
C SER A 357 -10.87 2.75 14.28
N MET A 358 -10.81 3.14 13.00
CA MET A 358 -10.95 4.53 12.59
C MET A 358 -11.79 4.67 11.34
N GLU A 359 -12.46 5.79 11.21
CA GLU A 359 -12.91 6.32 9.93
C GLU A 359 -11.79 7.17 9.32
N VAL A 360 -11.28 6.76 8.17
CA VAL A 360 -10.33 7.59 7.45
C VAL A 360 -11.06 8.76 6.79
N ILE A 361 -10.59 9.97 7.07
CA ILE A 361 -11.04 11.22 6.45
C ILE A 361 -10.33 11.43 5.12
N CYS A 362 -9.01 11.27 5.15
CA CYS A 362 -8.14 11.40 3.99
C CYS A 362 -7.00 10.39 4.06
N PHE A 363 -6.57 9.93 2.88
CA PHE A 363 -5.41 9.07 2.75
C PHE A 363 -4.61 9.47 1.49
N ALA A 364 -3.55 10.21 1.69
CA ALA A 364 -2.66 10.69 0.63
C ALA A 364 -1.66 9.60 0.23
N ARG A 365 -2.00 8.80 -0.79
CA ARG A 365 -1.20 7.71 -1.32
C ARG A 365 -1.72 7.26 -2.68
N ASN A 366 -1.07 6.26 -3.25
CA ASN A 366 -1.56 5.45 -4.36
C ASN A 366 -2.57 4.41 -3.84
N GLY A 367 -3.86 4.73 -3.90
CA GLY A 367 -4.98 3.93 -3.36
C GLY A 367 -5.18 4.07 -1.84
N CYS A 368 -6.17 3.39 -1.28
CA CYS A 368 -6.51 3.40 0.14
C CYS A 368 -6.37 1.98 0.73
N PRO A 369 -5.49 1.75 1.71
CA PRO A 369 -5.40 0.48 2.40
C PRO A 369 -6.54 0.34 3.40
N TYR A 370 -6.98 -0.89 3.67
CA TYR A 370 -7.97 -1.16 4.70
C TYR A 370 -7.35 -1.20 6.11
N GLY A 371 -6.07 -1.55 6.23
CA GLY A 371 -5.37 -1.59 7.51
C GLY A 371 -3.90 -1.23 7.41
N LYS A 372 -3.34 -0.71 8.48
CA LYS A 372 -1.93 -0.31 8.61
C LYS A 372 -1.35 -0.77 9.95
N CYS A 373 -0.07 -1.15 9.93
CA CYS A 373 0.74 -1.40 11.11
C CYS A 373 1.93 -0.43 11.10
N LEU A 374 1.94 0.51 12.03
CA LEU A 374 2.91 1.59 12.12
C LEU A 374 3.52 1.69 13.53
N PRO A 375 4.69 2.30 13.71
CA PRO A 375 5.57 2.84 12.68
C PRO A 375 6.33 1.76 11.91
N LYS A 376 7.04 2.14 10.85
CA LYS A 376 7.90 1.21 10.10
C LYS A 376 9.29 1.03 10.73
N TYR A 377 9.64 1.84 11.73
CA TYR A 377 10.93 1.77 12.41
C TYR A 377 10.99 0.60 13.39
N TYR A 378 11.92 -0.32 13.13
CA TYR A 378 12.07 -1.52 13.94
C TYR A 378 12.43 -1.22 15.42
N ASN A 379 13.38 -0.29 15.62
CA ASN A 379 13.80 0.14 16.96
C ASN A 379 12.63 0.68 17.81
N ILE A 380 11.70 1.42 17.20
CA ILE A 380 10.51 1.93 17.87
C ILE A 380 9.53 0.79 18.16
N LYS A 381 9.30 -0.10 17.17
CA LYS A 381 8.43 -1.27 17.38
C LYS A 381 8.88 -2.17 18.52
N GLU A 382 10.19 -2.33 18.67
CA GLU A 382 10.77 -3.19 19.70
C GLU A 382 10.75 -2.53 21.08
N LYS A 383 11.09 -1.24 21.17
CA LYS A 383 11.29 -0.53 22.45
C LYS A 383 10.04 0.18 22.97
N VAL A 384 9.23 0.70 22.09
CA VAL A 384 8.07 1.55 22.40
C VAL A 384 6.75 0.82 22.13
N GLY A 385 6.65 0.15 20.98
CA GLY A 385 5.47 -0.56 20.55
C GLY A 385 5.02 -0.17 19.14
N LEU A 386 3.78 -0.52 18.82
CA LEU A 386 3.18 -0.27 17.52
C LEU A 386 1.67 -0.01 17.64
N LYS A 387 1.15 0.77 16.68
CA LYS A 387 -0.30 0.92 16.46
C LYS A 387 -0.72 0.13 15.24
N ASN A 388 -1.72 -0.72 15.42
CA ASN A 388 -2.47 -1.32 14.33
C ASN A 388 -3.74 -0.49 14.10
N ILE A 389 -3.97 -0.08 12.85
CA ILE A 389 -5.09 0.76 12.48
C ILE A 389 -5.92 0.03 11.43
N LEU A 390 -7.23 0.03 11.62
CA LEU A 390 -8.21 -0.41 10.64
C LEU A 390 -9.07 0.77 10.24
N PHE A 391 -9.11 1.05 8.94
CA PHE A 391 -9.99 2.08 8.37
C PHE A 391 -11.32 1.43 7.95
N PHE A 392 -12.27 1.31 8.88
CA PHE A 392 -13.47 0.50 8.66
C PHE A 392 -14.38 1.05 7.55
N ASN A 393 -14.36 2.36 7.27
CA ASN A 393 -15.05 2.96 6.13
C ASN A 393 -14.34 2.70 4.79
N ALA A 394 -13.08 2.25 4.81
CA ALA A 394 -12.36 1.78 3.62
C ALA A 394 -12.47 0.26 3.39
N CYS A 395 -13.25 -0.45 4.21
CA CYS A 395 -13.50 -1.88 4.02
C CYS A 395 -14.25 -2.11 2.70
N PRO A 396 -13.80 -3.03 1.83
CA PRO A 396 -14.47 -3.31 0.57
C PRO A 396 -15.95 -3.64 0.75
N SER A 397 -16.78 -3.10 -0.12
CA SER A 397 -18.20 -3.46 -0.22
C SER A 397 -18.38 -4.60 -1.22
N PHE A 398 -19.22 -5.56 -0.86
CA PHE A 398 -19.55 -6.72 -1.70
C PHE A 398 -21.03 -6.72 -2.12
N ASN A 399 -21.70 -5.57 -2.08
CA ASN A 399 -23.16 -5.46 -2.19
C ASN A 399 -23.69 -5.48 -3.64
N SER A 400 -22.91 -5.84 -4.64
CA SER A 400 -23.33 -5.87 -6.04
C SER A 400 -23.05 -7.23 -6.68
N LYS A 401 -24.07 -7.82 -7.32
CA LYS A 401 -23.90 -8.99 -8.18
C LYS A 401 -22.96 -8.75 -9.36
N GLU A 402 -22.63 -7.49 -9.65
CA GLU A 402 -21.60 -7.16 -10.63
C GLU A 402 -20.22 -7.64 -10.20
N ASN A 403 -20.04 -8.00 -8.93
CA ASN A 403 -18.78 -8.47 -8.35
C ASN A 403 -18.63 -9.99 -8.35
N ASP A 404 -19.56 -10.73 -8.99
CA ASP A 404 -19.51 -12.20 -9.04
C ASP A 404 -18.26 -12.66 -9.80
N TYR A 405 -17.52 -13.57 -9.20
CA TYR A 405 -16.38 -14.22 -9.83
C TYR A 405 -16.86 -15.35 -10.74
N PHE A 406 -16.51 -15.31 -12.02
CA PHE A 406 -16.96 -16.29 -13.02
C PHE A 406 -16.43 -17.72 -12.78
N PHE A 407 -15.36 -17.85 -12.03
CA PHE A 407 -14.63 -19.10 -11.83
C PHE A 407 -14.95 -19.82 -10.51
N ILE A 408 -15.86 -19.30 -9.68
CA ILE A 408 -16.43 -20.02 -8.52
C ILE A 408 -17.90 -20.36 -8.77
N GLU A 409 -18.52 -21.09 -7.84
CA GLU A 409 -19.94 -21.42 -7.92
C GLU A 409 -20.83 -20.26 -7.46
N ASP A 410 -22.06 -20.16 -7.99
CA ASP A 410 -23.00 -19.09 -7.65
C ASP A 410 -23.31 -19.04 -6.14
N LYS A 411 -23.41 -20.21 -5.49
CA LYS A 411 -23.60 -20.30 -4.03
C LYS A 411 -22.44 -19.67 -3.23
N ASP A 412 -21.20 -19.73 -3.77
CA ASP A 412 -20.02 -19.15 -3.14
C ASP A 412 -19.98 -17.64 -3.37
N ASN A 413 -20.41 -17.15 -4.54
CA ASN A 413 -20.63 -15.73 -4.78
C ASN A 413 -21.71 -15.16 -3.84
N GLU A 414 -22.80 -15.90 -3.58
CA GLU A 414 -23.84 -15.49 -2.63
C GLU A 414 -23.31 -15.38 -1.20
N LEU A 415 -22.42 -16.28 -0.77
CA LEU A 415 -21.75 -16.19 0.54
C LEU A 415 -20.84 -14.96 0.65
N ILE A 416 -20.11 -14.62 -0.42
CA ILE A 416 -19.30 -13.38 -0.46
C ILE A 416 -20.22 -12.17 -0.31
N TYR A 417 -21.34 -12.15 -1.00
CA TYR A 417 -22.33 -11.08 -0.89
C TYR A 417 -22.84 -10.90 0.55
N ASN A 418 -23.18 -11.99 1.22
CA ASN A 418 -23.77 -11.96 2.57
C ASN A 418 -22.73 -11.71 3.66
N PHE A 419 -21.53 -12.27 3.54
CA PHE A 419 -20.54 -12.30 4.62
C PHE A 419 -19.19 -11.65 4.27
N GLY A 420 -18.95 -11.23 3.03
CA GLY A 420 -17.65 -10.79 2.55
C GLY A 420 -17.06 -9.63 3.36
N LYS A 421 -17.85 -8.60 3.68
CA LYS A 421 -17.41 -7.47 4.51
C LYS A 421 -16.96 -7.94 5.90
N LYS A 422 -17.76 -8.76 6.57
CA LYS A 422 -17.46 -9.31 7.90
C LYS A 422 -16.22 -10.21 7.86
N SER A 423 -16.13 -11.08 6.87
CA SER A 423 -15.00 -11.98 6.62
C SER A 423 -13.70 -11.21 6.43
N THR A 424 -13.71 -10.14 5.63
CA THR A 424 -12.56 -9.26 5.41
C THR A 424 -12.13 -8.56 6.71
N GLN A 425 -13.08 -8.09 7.51
CA GLN A 425 -12.82 -7.48 8.81
C GLN A 425 -12.10 -8.45 9.76
N ILE A 426 -12.60 -9.67 9.90
CA ILE A 426 -12.03 -10.69 10.79
C ILE A 426 -10.62 -11.07 10.34
N LEU A 427 -10.43 -11.45 9.07
CA LEU A 427 -9.12 -11.86 8.54
C LEU A 427 -8.09 -10.73 8.70
N THR A 428 -8.45 -9.51 8.34
CA THR A 428 -7.53 -8.36 8.44
C THR A 428 -7.17 -8.06 9.89
N SER A 429 -8.12 -8.14 10.81
CA SER A 429 -7.87 -7.90 12.24
C SER A 429 -6.89 -8.91 12.82
N ILE A 430 -7.07 -10.19 12.54
CA ILE A 430 -6.14 -11.25 12.98
C ILE A 430 -4.75 -11.03 12.38
N LYS A 431 -4.67 -10.73 11.08
CA LYS A 431 -3.41 -10.41 10.40
C LYS A 431 -2.68 -9.26 11.05
N GLN A 432 -3.37 -8.15 11.34
CA GLN A 432 -2.76 -6.95 11.91
C GLN A 432 -2.29 -7.21 13.34
N LEU A 433 -3.12 -7.78 14.19
CA LEU A 433 -2.83 -7.97 15.61
C LEU A 433 -1.84 -9.11 15.85
N MET A 434 -2.12 -10.28 15.32
CA MET A 434 -1.33 -11.49 15.59
C MET A 434 -0.30 -11.74 14.48
N GLY A 435 -0.66 -11.51 13.22
CA GLY A 435 0.24 -11.75 12.08
C GLY A 435 1.46 -10.84 12.11
N TYR A 436 1.28 -9.54 12.04
CA TYR A 436 2.40 -8.59 12.08
C TYR A 436 2.88 -8.27 13.49
N GLY A 437 2.01 -8.43 14.49
CA GLY A 437 2.29 -8.12 15.88
C GLY A 437 3.13 -9.14 16.63
N SER A 438 3.23 -10.41 16.17
CA SER A 438 3.87 -11.52 16.88
C SER A 438 5.23 -11.90 16.26
N GLY A 439 5.96 -12.80 16.95
CA GLY A 439 7.26 -13.31 16.54
C GLY A 439 8.43 -12.50 17.12
N LYS A 440 9.28 -13.16 17.92
CA LYS A 440 10.47 -12.60 18.54
C LYS A 440 11.67 -12.74 17.61
N LEU A 441 12.39 -11.66 17.34
CA LEU A 441 13.68 -11.76 16.67
C LEU A 441 14.74 -12.17 17.70
N LEU A 442 15.30 -13.35 17.54
CA LEU A 442 16.38 -13.86 18.38
C LEU A 442 17.66 -13.11 18.09
N ARG A 443 18.20 -12.44 19.10
CA ARG A 443 19.25 -11.44 18.91
C ARG A 443 20.41 -11.64 19.87
N VAL A 444 21.60 -11.43 19.37
CA VAL A 444 22.82 -11.30 20.17
C VAL A 444 23.41 -9.92 19.95
N ARG A 445 23.54 -9.17 21.03
CA ARG A 445 24.25 -7.88 21.04
C ARG A 445 25.69 -8.09 21.51
N ILE A 446 26.62 -7.48 20.81
CA ILE A 446 28.04 -7.53 21.13
C ILE A 446 28.45 -6.11 21.50
N ASP A 447 28.81 -5.92 22.75
CA ASP A 447 29.32 -4.64 23.22
C ASP A 447 30.64 -4.31 22.45
N PRO A 448 30.71 -3.15 21.79
CA PRO A 448 31.86 -2.82 20.94
C PRO A 448 33.18 -2.65 21.70
N GLU A 449 33.13 -2.25 22.99
CA GLU A 449 34.30 -1.99 23.83
C GLU A 449 34.70 -3.25 24.60
N THR A 450 33.76 -3.86 25.30
CA THR A 450 34.07 -5.03 26.19
C THR A 450 34.01 -6.35 25.48
N LYS A 451 33.46 -6.40 24.24
CA LYS A 451 33.21 -7.64 23.46
C LYS A 451 32.31 -8.64 24.17
N LYS A 452 31.62 -8.23 25.21
CA LYS A 452 30.66 -9.06 25.92
C LYS A 452 29.41 -9.29 25.06
N GLU A 453 28.98 -10.55 24.99
CA GLU A 453 27.75 -10.94 24.29
C GLU A 453 26.56 -10.92 25.26
N GLU A 454 25.43 -10.38 24.81
CA GLU A 454 24.15 -10.40 25.49
C GLU A 454 23.09 -10.92 24.53
N ALA A 455 22.46 -12.04 24.86
CA ALA A 455 21.40 -12.64 24.05
C ALA A 455 20.03 -12.38 24.68
N ASN A 456 19.02 -12.10 23.86
CA ASN A 456 17.62 -11.97 24.31
C ASN A 456 16.88 -13.34 24.38
N PHE A 457 17.61 -14.43 24.22
CA PHE A 457 17.10 -15.81 24.25
C PHE A 457 18.08 -16.74 24.93
N ASN A 458 17.61 -17.93 25.37
CA ASN A 458 18.49 -18.97 25.90
C ASN A 458 19.36 -19.55 24.78
N ARG A 459 20.70 -19.48 24.93
CA ARG A 459 21.67 -19.97 23.92
C ARG A 459 21.59 -21.48 23.66
N GLU A 460 20.95 -22.25 24.53
CA GLU A 460 20.68 -23.69 24.40
C GLU A 460 19.34 -23.97 23.73
N LEU A 461 18.58 -22.95 23.31
CA LEU A 461 17.28 -23.10 22.67
C LEU A 461 17.42 -23.95 21.39
N ILE A 462 16.54 -24.95 21.28
CA ILE A 462 16.52 -25.87 20.15
C ILE A 462 15.66 -25.29 19.02
N ASN A 463 16.18 -25.32 17.81
CA ASN A 463 15.44 -24.99 16.60
C ASN A 463 14.48 -26.15 16.25
N PRO A 464 13.15 -25.94 16.28
CA PRO A 464 12.18 -27.02 16.05
C PRO A 464 12.17 -27.56 14.62
N LEU A 465 12.83 -26.89 13.68
CA LEU A 465 12.95 -27.36 12.28
C LEU A 465 14.15 -28.27 12.04
N THR A 466 15.21 -28.13 12.84
CA THR A 466 16.47 -28.85 12.64
C THR A 466 16.83 -29.77 13.81
N GLU A 467 16.11 -29.64 14.94
CA GLU A 467 16.36 -30.35 16.21
C GLU A 467 17.77 -30.09 16.79
N LYS A 468 18.41 -29.00 16.37
CA LYS A 468 19.74 -28.57 16.84
C LYS A 468 19.63 -27.26 17.62
N VAL A 469 20.67 -26.95 18.41
CA VAL A 469 20.78 -25.64 19.07
C VAL A 469 20.79 -24.55 18.00
N ILE A 470 20.12 -23.41 18.30
CA ILE A 470 20.05 -22.26 17.38
C ILE A 470 21.44 -21.69 17.17
N ASP A 471 21.87 -21.64 15.93
CA ASP A 471 23.14 -21.11 15.43
C ASP A 471 22.99 -19.85 14.55
N LYS A 472 21.78 -19.58 14.07
CA LYS A 472 21.42 -18.39 13.27
C LYS A 472 20.59 -17.43 14.11
N TYR A 473 20.94 -16.14 14.12
CA TYR A 473 20.27 -15.08 14.87
C TYR A 473 20.61 -13.71 14.29
N TYR A 474 19.98 -12.67 14.81
CA TYR A 474 20.28 -11.28 14.46
C TYR A 474 21.43 -10.76 15.30
N LEU A 475 22.28 -9.93 14.71
CA LEU A 475 23.42 -9.31 15.38
C LEU A 475 23.11 -7.82 15.66
N ASN A 476 23.46 -7.37 16.87
CA ASN A 476 23.32 -5.98 17.30
C ASN A 476 21.93 -5.42 17.00
N ASP A 477 21.81 -4.31 16.27
CA ASP A 477 20.56 -3.67 15.93
C ASP A 477 20.08 -4.00 14.50
N GLU A 478 20.59 -5.08 13.89
CA GLU A 478 20.16 -5.55 12.57
C GLU A 478 18.65 -5.76 12.53
N SER A 479 17.96 -5.11 11.59
CA SER A 479 16.50 -5.25 11.42
C SER A 479 16.14 -6.48 10.59
N PHE A 480 14.88 -6.91 10.70
CA PHE A 480 14.35 -7.98 9.86
C PHE A 480 14.39 -7.60 8.37
N GLU A 481 14.01 -6.35 8.06
CA GLU A 481 13.99 -5.82 6.71
C GLU A 481 15.40 -5.75 6.09
N GLU A 482 16.40 -5.37 6.87
CA GLU A 482 17.80 -5.34 6.42
C GLU A 482 18.35 -6.73 6.18
N LYS A 483 18.02 -7.69 7.04
CA LYS A 483 18.51 -9.06 6.93
C LYS A 483 17.88 -9.81 5.77
N PHE A 484 16.57 -9.73 5.60
CA PHE A 484 15.82 -10.47 4.57
C PHE A 484 15.67 -9.72 3.24
N THR A 485 15.95 -8.42 3.23
CA THR A 485 15.94 -7.58 2.02
C THR A 485 14.69 -7.78 1.14
N THR A 486 14.85 -8.14 -0.13
CA THR A 486 13.78 -8.30 -1.12
C THR A 486 12.71 -9.32 -0.75
N ILE A 487 13.02 -10.32 0.09
CA ILE A 487 12.04 -11.33 0.52
C ILE A 487 11.34 -11.00 1.84
N ALA A 488 11.78 -9.95 2.55
CA ALA A 488 11.21 -9.57 3.85
C ALA A 488 9.69 -9.38 3.80
N SER A 489 9.20 -8.61 2.82
CA SER A 489 7.76 -8.36 2.66
C SER A 489 6.98 -9.64 2.34
N VAL A 490 7.53 -10.52 1.52
CA VAL A 490 6.89 -11.80 1.15
C VAL A 490 6.78 -12.72 2.36
N LEU A 491 7.89 -12.90 3.08
CA LEU A 491 7.94 -13.75 4.27
C LEU A 491 6.96 -13.28 5.35
N ASN A 492 6.97 -11.98 5.63
CA ASN A 492 6.13 -11.40 6.68
C ASN A 492 4.64 -11.45 6.33
N GLU A 493 4.28 -11.18 5.07
CA GLU A 493 2.89 -11.29 4.59
C GLU A 493 2.41 -12.75 4.58
N CYS A 494 3.24 -13.68 4.11
CA CYS A 494 2.92 -15.12 4.12
C CYS A 494 2.62 -15.59 5.55
N ARG A 495 3.50 -15.26 6.50
CA ARG A 495 3.32 -15.57 7.91
C ARG A 495 2.03 -14.96 8.49
N ALA A 496 1.77 -13.69 8.20
CA ALA A 496 0.59 -12.99 8.70
C ALA A 496 -0.72 -13.57 8.15
N LEU A 497 -0.75 -13.93 6.87
CA LEU A 497 -1.89 -14.60 6.24
C LEU A 497 -2.13 -15.98 6.81
N LEU A 498 -1.08 -16.78 7.02
CA LEU A 498 -1.19 -18.11 7.61
C LEU A 498 -1.81 -18.04 9.01
N ILE A 499 -1.37 -17.11 9.85
CA ILE A 499 -1.95 -16.88 11.18
C ILE A 499 -3.42 -16.44 11.06
N GLY A 500 -3.72 -15.55 10.12
CA GLY A 500 -5.08 -15.09 9.83
C GLY A 500 -6.02 -16.24 9.46
N LEU A 501 -5.59 -17.10 8.53
CA LEU A 501 -6.37 -18.26 8.10
C LEU A 501 -6.48 -19.34 9.19
N TYR A 502 -5.43 -19.53 9.99
CA TYR A 502 -5.40 -20.48 11.09
C TYR A 502 -6.47 -20.17 12.17
N PHE A 503 -6.60 -18.89 12.53
CA PHE A 503 -7.55 -18.45 13.57
C PHE A 503 -8.90 -17.95 13.02
N CYS A 504 -9.12 -17.91 11.72
CA CYS A 504 -10.37 -17.35 11.17
C CYS A 504 -11.64 -18.12 11.60
N GLY A 505 -11.49 -19.40 11.98
CA GLY A 505 -12.56 -20.26 12.51
C GLY A 505 -12.73 -20.19 14.03
N ASN A 506 -11.92 -19.40 14.76
CA ASN A 506 -12.04 -19.29 16.21
C ASN A 506 -13.36 -18.60 16.60
N GLU A 507 -14.23 -19.32 17.29
CA GLU A 507 -15.59 -18.87 17.65
C GLU A 507 -15.57 -17.63 18.54
N THR A 508 -14.63 -17.54 19.47
CA THR A 508 -14.52 -16.39 20.37
C THR A 508 -14.13 -15.12 19.62
N ILE A 509 -13.25 -15.23 18.61
CA ILE A 509 -12.93 -14.11 17.72
C ILE A 509 -14.18 -13.72 16.91
N GLN A 510 -14.91 -14.68 16.36
CA GLN A 510 -16.11 -14.39 15.58
C GLN A 510 -17.21 -13.74 16.42
N ASP A 511 -17.38 -14.16 17.68
CA ASP A 511 -18.30 -13.52 18.63
C ASP A 511 -17.96 -12.04 18.87
N LEU A 512 -16.69 -11.68 18.98
CA LEU A 512 -16.23 -10.28 19.09
C LEU A 512 -16.65 -9.43 17.88
N PHE A 513 -16.76 -10.06 16.72
CA PHE A 513 -17.21 -9.39 15.49
C PHE A 513 -18.73 -9.45 15.29
N TYR A 514 -19.50 -9.85 16.30
CA TYR A 514 -20.95 -9.99 16.25
C TYR A 514 -21.43 -10.88 15.09
N VAL A 515 -20.74 -11.99 14.86
CA VAL A 515 -21.22 -13.04 13.96
C VAL A 515 -22.24 -13.87 14.71
N ASN A 516 -23.39 -14.15 14.11
CA ASN A 516 -24.35 -15.07 14.71
C ASN A 516 -23.75 -16.49 14.78
N LYS A 517 -23.98 -17.21 15.88
CA LYS A 517 -23.43 -18.57 16.07
C LYS A 517 -23.76 -19.54 14.93
N GLY A 518 -24.95 -19.41 14.34
CA GLY A 518 -25.36 -20.20 13.18
C GLY A 518 -24.54 -19.92 11.91
N ASP A 519 -23.89 -18.77 11.84
CA ASP A 519 -23.15 -18.30 10.65
C ASP A 519 -21.62 -18.52 10.75
N PHE A 520 -21.09 -18.94 11.91
CA PHE A 520 -19.65 -19.10 12.13
C PHE A 520 -18.94 -19.89 11.02
N LYS A 521 -19.48 -21.07 10.69
CA LYS A 521 -18.92 -21.93 9.62
C LYS A 521 -19.02 -21.29 8.23
N SER A 522 -20.05 -20.48 7.99
CA SER A 522 -20.23 -19.78 6.72
C SER A 522 -19.26 -18.62 6.59
N VAL A 523 -19.06 -17.86 7.66
CA VAL A 523 -18.06 -16.76 7.70
C VAL A 523 -16.64 -17.32 7.54
N THR A 524 -16.28 -18.40 8.27
CA THR A 524 -14.98 -19.07 8.08
C THR A 524 -14.79 -19.49 6.64
N TYR A 525 -15.77 -20.16 6.06
CA TYR A 525 -15.69 -20.59 4.66
C TYR A 525 -15.58 -19.43 3.68
N THR A 526 -16.33 -18.33 3.91
CA THR A 526 -16.25 -17.11 3.08
C THR A 526 -14.86 -16.46 3.14
N ILE A 527 -14.18 -16.48 4.29
CA ILE A 527 -12.79 -16.01 4.40
C ILE A 527 -11.87 -16.79 3.44
N TRP A 528 -12.04 -18.10 3.38
CA TRP A 528 -11.26 -18.95 2.48
C TRP A 528 -11.62 -18.74 1.00
N ILE A 529 -12.90 -18.57 0.67
CA ILE A 529 -13.32 -18.22 -0.69
C ILE A 529 -12.64 -16.91 -1.12
N LEU A 530 -12.71 -15.86 -0.31
CA LEU A 530 -12.07 -14.57 -0.60
C LEU A 530 -10.55 -14.71 -0.70
N PHE A 531 -9.92 -15.49 0.16
CA PHE A 531 -8.48 -15.75 0.08
C PHE A 531 -8.12 -16.41 -1.27
N PHE A 532 -8.83 -17.42 -1.69
CA PHE A 532 -8.57 -18.12 -2.95
C PHE A 532 -8.86 -17.23 -4.17
N THR A 533 -10.02 -16.58 -4.21
CA THR A 533 -10.41 -15.72 -5.34
C THR A 533 -9.43 -14.56 -5.54
N GLU A 534 -9.08 -13.86 -4.46
CA GLU A 534 -8.10 -12.77 -4.53
C GLU A 534 -6.70 -13.26 -4.95
N THR A 535 -6.31 -14.48 -4.56
CA THR A 535 -5.03 -15.05 -4.98
C THR A 535 -5.02 -15.39 -6.46
N ILE A 536 -6.09 -15.97 -6.98
CA ILE A 536 -6.21 -16.29 -8.41
C ILE A 536 -6.22 -15.02 -9.25
N LEU A 537 -6.96 -13.99 -8.85
CA LEU A 537 -6.87 -12.67 -9.49
C LEU A 537 -5.47 -12.06 -9.39
N GLY A 538 -4.78 -12.31 -8.28
CA GLY A 538 -3.41 -11.88 -8.04
C GLY A 538 -2.37 -12.46 -9.01
N LEU A 539 -2.69 -13.51 -9.78
CA LEU A 539 -1.82 -14.06 -10.84
C LEU A 539 -1.46 -13.01 -11.90
N ASN A 540 -2.28 -11.96 -12.08
CA ASN A 540 -1.98 -10.84 -12.95
C ASN A 540 -0.71 -10.06 -12.55
N SER A 541 -0.25 -10.23 -11.29
CA SER A 541 1.00 -9.64 -10.77
C SER A 541 2.24 -10.48 -11.05
N TYR A 542 2.11 -11.62 -11.73
CA TYR A 542 3.25 -12.44 -12.14
C TYR A 542 3.73 -12.04 -13.54
N ASP A 543 5.01 -11.70 -13.64
CA ASP A 543 5.69 -11.43 -14.90
C ASP A 543 6.18 -12.76 -15.49
N GLU A 544 5.49 -13.25 -16.51
CA GLU A 544 5.76 -14.55 -17.17
C GLU A 544 7.16 -14.58 -17.81
N LYS A 545 7.57 -13.45 -18.41
CA LYS A 545 8.83 -13.38 -19.17
C LYS A 545 10.06 -13.39 -18.27
N ASN A 546 9.99 -12.65 -17.18
CA ASN A 546 11.10 -12.52 -16.26
C ASN A 546 11.02 -13.50 -15.08
N ASN A 547 9.97 -14.34 -15.05
CA ASN A 547 9.72 -15.35 -14.02
C ASN A 547 9.77 -14.80 -12.60
N TYR A 548 9.12 -13.64 -12.34
CA TYR A 548 9.08 -13.06 -11.02
C TYR A 548 7.72 -12.42 -10.69
N TRP A 549 7.47 -12.23 -9.39
CA TRP A 549 6.28 -11.55 -8.89
C TRP A 549 6.56 -10.07 -8.69
N VAL A 550 5.76 -9.22 -9.34
CA VAL A 550 5.83 -7.77 -9.21
C VAL A 550 5.35 -7.32 -7.83
N HIS A 551 4.34 -8.01 -7.28
CA HIS A 551 3.72 -7.64 -6.01
C HIS A 551 3.98 -8.70 -4.92
N PRO A 552 4.74 -8.38 -3.86
CA PRO A 552 5.16 -9.34 -2.84
C PRO A 552 4.00 -9.97 -2.06
N PHE A 553 2.89 -9.24 -1.87
CA PHE A 553 1.71 -9.77 -1.16
C PHE A 553 0.96 -10.81 -2.00
N MET A 554 0.89 -10.63 -3.32
CA MET A 554 0.31 -11.63 -4.21
C MET A 554 1.20 -12.86 -4.31
N GLN A 555 2.50 -12.69 -4.31
CA GLN A 555 3.47 -13.78 -4.18
C GLN A 555 3.26 -14.59 -2.89
N ALA A 556 3.11 -13.92 -1.75
CA ALA A 556 2.86 -14.56 -0.46
C ALA A 556 1.56 -15.40 -0.46
N ARG A 557 0.48 -14.86 -1.03
CA ARG A 557 -0.79 -15.58 -1.21
C ARG A 557 -0.61 -16.82 -2.09
N TRP A 558 0.10 -16.66 -3.21
CA TRP A 558 0.38 -17.76 -4.12
C TRP A 558 1.18 -18.88 -3.45
N ILE A 559 2.21 -18.56 -2.67
CA ILE A 559 3.01 -19.54 -1.92
C ILE A 559 2.10 -20.41 -1.04
N ILE A 560 1.13 -19.82 -0.36
CA ILE A 560 0.18 -20.57 0.50
C ILE A 560 -0.68 -21.52 -0.35
N ILE A 561 -1.27 -21.05 -1.47
CA ILE A 561 -2.07 -21.90 -2.35
C ILE A 561 -1.23 -23.04 -2.91
N LYS A 562 -0.03 -22.74 -3.42
CA LYS A 562 0.86 -23.75 -3.99
C LYS A 562 1.25 -24.79 -2.94
N TYR A 563 1.53 -24.35 -1.71
CA TYR A 563 1.80 -25.24 -0.60
C TYR A 563 0.60 -26.14 -0.28
N ILE A 564 -0.62 -25.60 -0.24
CA ILE A 564 -1.85 -26.38 -0.03
C ILE A 564 -2.01 -27.44 -1.11
N LEU A 565 -1.88 -27.06 -2.40
CA LEU A 565 -2.01 -27.98 -3.53
C LEU A 565 -1.03 -29.15 -3.48
N GLU A 566 0.19 -28.92 -2.98
CA GLU A 566 1.23 -29.94 -2.90
C GLU A 566 1.18 -30.78 -1.61
N ASN A 567 0.47 -30.33 -0.56
CA ASN A 567 0.45 -30.98 0.76
C ASN A 567 -0.93 -31.44 1.23
N GLN A 568 -2.01 -31.15 0.48
CA GLN A 568 -3.32 -31.72 0.77
C GLN A 568 -3.36 -33.22 0.41
N LYS A 569 -4.20 -33.99 1.10
CA LYS A 569 -4.29 -35.43 0.88
C LYS A 569 -5.18 -35.73 -0.32
N GLU A 570 -4.82 -36.75 -1.11
CA GLU A 570 -5.64 -37.24 -2.21
C GLU A 570 -6.98 -37.78 -1.68
N GLY A 571 -8.10 -37.32 -2.27
CA GLY A 571 -9.46 -37.62 -1.84
C GLY A 571 -10.00 -36.70 -0.72
N GLU A 572 -9.13 -35.87 -0.11
CA GLU A 572 -9.47 -34.89 0.95
C GLU A 572 -8.99 -33.49 0.56
N GLU A 573 -9.15 -33.12 -0.73
CA GLU A 573 -8.62 -31.87 -1.24
C GLU A 573 -9.37 -30.66 -0.66
N ILE A 574 -8.63 -29.68 -0.16
CA ILE A 574 -9.13 -28.37 0.30
C ILE A 574 -9.58 -27.53 -0.89
N ILE A 575 -8.79 -27.57 -1.96
CA ILE A 575 -9.00 -26.80 -3.19
C ILE A 575 -8.62 -27.65 -4.42
N LYS A 576 -9.43 -27.57 -5.47
CA LYS A 576 -9.21 -28.25 -6.74
C LYS A 576 -9.59 -27.34 -7.92
N PHE A 577 -8.83 -27.41 -8.99
CA PHE A 577 -9.12 -26.70 -10.24
C PHE A 577 -9.76 -27.66 -11.24
N ASN A 578 -10.98 -27.36 -11.67
CA ASN A 578 -11.57 -28.03 -12.81
C ASN A 578 -11.14 -27.32 -14.09
N LEU A 579 -10.31 -27.99 -14.86
CA LEU A 579 -9.63 -27.47 -16.05
C LEU A 579 -10.21 -27.99 -17.35
N SER A 580 -11.36 -28.70 -17.31
CA SER A 580 -11.98 -29.36 -18.49
C SER A 580 -12.31 -28.37 -19.62
N ASP A 581 -12.47 -27.08 -19.31
CA ASP A 581 -12.88 -26.06 -20.26
C ASP A 581 -11.83 -24.99 -20.50
N LEU A 582 -10.55 -25.26 -20.17
CA LEU A 582 -9.44 -24.29 -20.42
C LEU A 582 -9.36 -23.86 -21.89
N ASP A 583 -9.63 -24.76 -22.82
CA ASP A 583 -9.66 -24.48 -24.28
C ASP A 583 -10.83 -23.56 -24.67
N LYS A 584 -11.84 -23.40 -23.81
CA LYS A 584 -12.96 -22.47 -23.95
C LYS A 584 -12.77 -21.14 -23.21
N ASP A 585 -11.55 -20.83 -22.81
CA ASP A 585 -11.21 -19.65 -22.01
C ASP A 585 -11.98 -19.56 -20.67
N THR A 586 -12.20 -20.71 -20.01
CA THR A 586 -12.84 -20.75 -18.69
C THR A 586 -12.31 -21.91 -17.84
N PHE A 587 -12.47 -21.79 -16.53
CA PHE A 587 -12.15 -22.83 -15.54
C PHE A 587 -13.07 -22.68 -14.34
N LYS A 588 -13.11 -23.67 -13.46
CA LYS A 588 -13.85 -23.58 -12.20
C LYS A 588 -12.95 -23.97 -11.03
N LEU A 589 -13.06 -23.19 -9.97
CA LEU A 589 -12.43 -23.44 -8.69
C LEU A 589 -13.42 -24.18 -7.79
N GLN A 590 -13.04 -25.35 -7.32
CA GLN A 590 -13.81 -26.14 -6.37
C GLN A 590 -13.17 -26.01 -5.00
N ILE A 591 -13.92 -25.52 -4.03
CA ILE A 591 -13.47 -25.28 -2.66
C ILE A 591 -14.26 -26.20 -1.74
N ASN A 592 -13.57 -27.03 -0.95
CA ASN A 592 -14.20 -28.02 -0.07
C ASN A 592 -14.39 -27.45 1.34
N LYS A 593 -15.63 -27.05 1.64
CA LYS A 593 -16.01 -26.47 2.94
C LYS A 593 -15.67 -27.41 4.11
N GLU A 594 -15.89 -28.70 3.98
CA GLU A 594 -15.65 -29.67 5.06
C GLU A 594 -14.16 -29.78 5.35
N MET A 595 -13.32 -29.89 4.31
CA MET A 595 -11.88 -29.98 4.47
C MET A 595 -11.28 -28.71 5.04
N ILE A 596 -11.81 -27.53 4.68
CA ILE A 596 -11.42 -26.26 5.31
C ILE A 596 -11.67 -26.29 6.82
N LEU A 597 -12.83 -26.78 7.24
CA LEU A 597 -13.21 -26.78 8.66
C LEU A 597 -12.52 -27.88 9.48
N CYS A 598 -12.03 -28.95 8.85
CA CYS A 598 -11.48 -30.11 9.56
C CYS A 598 -9.97 -30.26 9.46
N SER A 599 -9.37 -29.99 8.28
CA SER A 599 -7.97 -30.36 8.00
C SER A 599 -7.06 -29.21 7.55
N ALA A 600 -7.62 -28.07 7.17
CA ALA A 600 -6.80 -26.98 6.64
C ALA A 600 -5.73 -26.50 7.64
N ASN A 601 -6.06 -26.42 8.94
CA ASN A 601 -5.12 -25.98 9.96
C ASN A 601 -3.92 -26.94 10.12
N GLU A 602 -4.08 -28.24 9.88
CA GLU A 602 -2.96 -29.20 9.88
C GLU A 602 -1.96 -28.88 8.75
N VAL A 603 -2.48 -28.55 7.56
CA VAL A 603 -1.64 -28.19 6.41
C VAL A 603 -0.96 -26.84 6.64
N LEU A 604 -1.71 -25.83 7.12
CA LEU A 604 -1.18 -24.48 7.33
C LEU A 604 -0.12 -24.43 8.43
N SER A 605 -0.30 -25.16 9.54
CA SER A 605 0.59 -25.10 10.71
C SER A 605 2.03 -25.46 10.37
N LYS A 606 2.27 -26.39 9.45
CA LYS A 606 3.62 -26.79 9.02
C LYS A 606 4.36 -25.66 8.28
N LEU A 607 3.67 -24.98 7.36
CA LEU A 607 4.26 -23.83 6.65
C LEU A 607 4.43 -22.64 7.60
N MET A 608 3.43 -22.40 8.44
CA MET A 608 3.42 -21.31 9.41
C MET A 608 4.58 -21.41 10.41
N LEU A 609 4.84 -22.61 10.93
CA LEU A 609 6.00 -22.88 11.78
C LEU A 609 7.31 -22.53 11.06
N LYS A 610 7.50 -22.99 9.83
CA LYS A 610 8.71 -22.67 9.04
C LYS A 610 8.88 -21.17 8.88
N MET A 611 7.84 -20.45 8.41
CA MET A 611 7.91 -19.00 8.20
C MET A 611 8.22 -18.23 9.48
N ASN A 612 7.67 -18.67 10.64
CA ASN A 612 7.96 -18.04 11.92
C ASN A 612 9.40 -18.30 12.39
N ILE A 613 9.85 -19.54 12.37
CA ILE A 613 11.21 -19.89 12.85
C ILE A 613 12.29 -19.21 12.01
N TRP A 614 12.17 -19.22 10.67
CA TRP A 614 13.12 -18.51 9.82
C TRP A 614 13.17 -17.00 10.10
N LYS A 615 11.98 -16.38 10.30
CA LYS A 615 11.92 -14.97 10.70
C LYS A 615 12.61 -14.76 12.05
N CYS A 616 12.30 -15.58 13.06
CA CYS A 616 12.85 -15.42 14.41
C CYS A 616 14.36 -15.62 14.47
N THR A 617 14.89 -16.60 13.74
CA THR A 617 16.32 -16.94 13.73
C THR A 617 17.12 -16.14 12.71
N GLY A 618 16.48 -15.42 11.78
CA GLY A 618 17.19 -14.75 10.70
C GLY A 618 17.77 -15.74 9.66
N ASP A 619 17.12 -16.90 9.47
CA ASP A 619 17.54 -17.90 8.48
C ASP A 619 17.09 -17.52 7.06
N VAL A 620 17.83 -16.59 6.46
CA VAL A 620 17.55 -16.03 5.13
C VAL A 620 17.64 -17.11 4.04
N GLU A 621 18.60 -18.02 4.16
CA GLU A 621 18.88 -19.05 3.15
C GLU A 621 17.68 -19.99 2.98
N SER A 622 17.23 -20.61 4.08
CA SER A 622 16.10 -21.54 4.07
C SER A 622 14.79 -20.86 3.65
N ALA A 623 14.58 -19.63 4.11
CA ALA A 623 13.41 -18.84 3.70
C ALA A 623 13.43 -18.51 2.20
N THR A 624 14.60 -18.12 1.66
CA THR A 624 14.76 -17.80 0.23
C THR A 624 14.50 -19.03 -0.63
N GLU A 625 15.04 -20.18 -0.24
CA GLU A 625 14.83 -21.43 -0.97
C GLU A 625 13.33 -21.81 -1.01
N CYS A 626 12.66 -21.76 0.14
CA CYS A 626 11.22 -22.05 0.22
C CYS A 626 10.40 -21.08 -0.64
N ILE A 627 10.61 -19.77 -0.48
CA ILE A 627 9.92 -18.74 -1.26
C ILE A 627 10.15 -18.98 -2.76
N LYS A 628 11.40 -19.21 -3.18
CA LYS A 628 11.74 -19.47 -4.59
C LYS A 628 11.04 -20.70 -5.14
N ASN A 629 10.93 -21.78 -4.37
CA ASN A 629 10.32 -23.03 -4.81
C ASN A 629 8.80 -22.89 -4.97
N TYR A 630 8.11 -22.31 -3.97
CA TYR A 630 6.66 -22.15 -4.00
C TYR A 630 6.17 -20.94 -4.82
N SER A 631 7.06 -20.03 -5.23
CA SER A 631 6.71 -18.89 -6.09
C SER A 631 6.55 -19.24 -7.56
N LYS A 632 6.98 -20.43 -7.98
CA LYS A 632 6.94 -20.86 -9.38
C LYS A 632 5.52 -21.04 -9.88
N ILE A 633 5.25 -20.54 -11.08
CA ILE A 633 3.99 -20.73 -11.80
C ILE A 633 4.25 -21.71 -12.93
N ASP A 634 3.45 -22.78 -13.02
CA ASP A 634 3.51 -23.75 -14.11
C ASP A 634 2.65 -23.31 -15.31
N GLU A 635 2.76 -24.05 -16.43
CA GLU A 635 2.04 -23.74 -17.67
C GLU A 635 0.52 -23.71 -17.49
N THR A 636 -0.03 -24.51 -16.59
CA THR A 636 -1.46 -24.54 -16.32
C THR A 636 -1.92 -23.21 -15.71
N PHE A 637 -1.20 -22.72 -14.71
CA PHE A 637 -1.54 -21.46 -14.08
C PHE A 637 -1.19 -20.24 -14.94
N LEU A 638 -0.24 -20.35 -15.87
CA LEU A 638 -0.05 -19.34 -16.92
C LEU A 638 -1.25 -19.25 -17.87
N LYS A 639 -1.89 -20.37 -18.22
CA LYS A 639 -3.14 -20.36 -18.98
C LYS A 639 -4.29 -19.74 -18.18
N ILE A 640 -4.43 -20.10 -16.89
CA ILE A 640 -5.42 -19.47 -15.99
C ILE A 640 -5.19 -17.97 -15.91
N LYS A 641 -3.94 -17.51 -15.74
CA LYS A 641 -3.60 -16.09 -15.75
C LYS A 641 -4.09 -15.39 -17.02
N LYS A 642 -3.85 -15.96 -18.20
CA LYS A 642 -4.31 -15.40 -19.48
C LYS A 642 -5.85 -15.31 -19.55
N ILE A 643 -6.56 -16.29 -18.99
CA ILE A 643 -8.02 -16.27 -18.88
C ILE A 643 -8.48 -15.15 -17.95
N ILE A 644 -7.84 -14.98 -16.80
CA ILE A 644 -8.12 -13.89 -15.86
C ILE A 644 -7.86 -12.53 -16.51
N ASP A 645 -6.68 -12.34 -17.10
CA ASP A 645 -6.31 -11.08 -17.78
C ASP A 645 -7.31 -10.70 -18.90
N LYS A 646 -7.98 -11.70 -19.51
CA LYS A 646 -8.95 -11.50 -20.59
C LYS A 646 -10.38 -11.23 -20.11
N ASN A 647 -10.76 -11.79 -18.95
CA ASN A 647 -12.16 -11.79 -18.50
C ASN A 647 -12.41 -10.85 -17.30
N GLU A 648 -11.38 -10.47 -16.56
CA GLU A 648 -11.54 -9.67 -15.34
C GLU A 648 -10.71 -8.40 -15.32
N GLU A 649 -11.33 -7.29 -15.67
CA GLU A 649 -10.80 -5.98 -15.36
C GLU A 649 -11.64 -5.35 -14.24
N HIS A 650 -11.29 -5.67 -12.98
CA HIS A 650 -11.87 -4.99 -11.84
C HIS A 650 -11.23 -3.61 -11.68
N ASN A 651 -11.95 -2.57 -12.08
CA ASN A 651 -11.54 -1.20 -11.85
C ASN A 651 -12.02 -0.76 -10.47
N LYS A 652 -11.11 -0.75 -9.49
CA LYS A 652 -11.38 -0.23 -8.15
C LYS A 652 -11.08 1.27 -8.12
N PHE A 653 -12.03 2.03 -7.60
CA PHE A 653 -11.98 3.48 -7.46
C PHE A 653 -12.18 3.87 -6.01
N TYR A 654 -11.64 5.03 -5.62
CA TYR A 654 -11.80 5.59 -4.29
C TYR A 654 -12.42 6.98 -4.38
N LEU A 655 -13.59 7.15 -3.76
CA LEU A 655 -14.27 8.43 -3.65
C LEU A 655 -14.07 8.99 -2.24
N TYR A 656 -13.32 10.06 -2.11
CA TYR A 656 -13.17 10.83 -0.88
C TYR A 656 -14.06 12.06 -0.92
N HIS A 657 -14.61 12.42 0.23
CA HIS A 657 -15.37 13.66 0.43
C HIS A 657 -14.45 14.73 1.00
N ASN A 658 -14.81 16.00 0.80
CA ASN A 658 -13.95 17.12 1.22
C ASN A 658 -14.57 17.92 2.37
N LEU A 659 -13.71 18.50 3.17
CA LEU A 659 -14.06 19.52 4.13
C LEU A 659 -13.87 20.90 3.49
N ILE A 660 -14.88 21.74 3.57
CA ILE A 660 -14.89 23.09 2.99
C ILE A 660 -15.03 24.09 4.13
N ARG A 661 -14.22 25.16 4.07
CA ARG A 661 -14.27 26.26 5.02
C ARG A 661 -15.00 27.43 4.38
N ASP A 662 -16.05 27.94 5.03
CA ASP A 662 -16.72 29.16 4.62
C ASP A 662 -15.76 30.36 4.89
N GLU A 663 -15.62 31.22 3.88
CA GLU A 663 -14.71 32.38 3.97
C GLU A 663 -15.26 33.50 4.87
N LYS A 664 -16.57 33.53 5.13
CA LYS A 664 -17.22 34.62 5.87
C LYS A 664 -17.16 34.41 7.37
N ASP A 665 -17.49 33.20 7.84
CA ASP A 665 -17.59 32.87 9.25
C ASP A 665 -16.56 31.85 9.72
N GLY A 666 -15.84 31.23 8.79
CA GLY A 666 -14.83 30.21 9.08
C GLY A 666 -15.40 28.83 9.42
N ALA A 667 -16.72 28.63 9.28
CA ALA A 667 -17.36 27.36 9.57
C ALA A 667 -16.86 26.25 8.62
N ILE A 668 -16.67 25.05 9.18
CA ILE A 668 -16.25 23.88 8.39
C ILE A 668 -17.50 23.03 8.08
N SER A 669 -17.70 22.72 6.81
CA SER A 669 -18.78 21.89 6.31
C SER A 669 -18.26 20.65 5.58
N TYR A 670 -19.08 19.60 5.55
CA TYR A 670 -18.83 18.38 4.80
C TYR A 670 -19.42 18.51 3.40
N LYS A 671 -18.60 18.43 2.35
CA LYS A 671 -19.04 18.39 0.95
C LYS A 671 -19.07 16.95 0.46
N GLU A 672 -20.27 16.46 0.19
CA GLU A 672 -20.53 15.13 -0.36
C GLU A 672 -20.50 15.17 -1.88
N TYR A 673 -19.99 14.10 -2.51
CA TYR A 673 -19.96 13.93 -3.97
C TYR A 673 -20.74 12.67 -4.35
N GLN A 674 -21.27 12.67 -5.58
CA GLN A 674 -22.01 11.53 -6.11
C GLN A 674 -21.07 10.32 -6.27
N GLU A 675 -21.56 9.12 -5.94
CA GLU A 675 -20.85 7.87 -6.16
C GLU A 675 -20.83 7.52 -7.66
N SER A 676 -19.95 8.20 -8.38
CA SER A 676 -19.79 8.11 -9.83
C SER A 676 -18.36 8.46 -10.25
N LEU A 677 -18.00 8.21 -11.50
CA LEU A 677 -16.69 8.60 -12.06
C LEU A 677 -16.53 10.12 -12.03
N GLU A 678 -17.61 10.86 -12.35
CA GLU A 678 -17.65 12.31 -12.29
C GLU A 678 -17.42 12.82 -10.86
N GLY A 679 -18.08 12.22 -9.85
CA GLY A 679 -17.92 12.62 -8.46
C GLY A 679 -16.49 12.41 -7.94
N ILE A 680 -15.79 11.38 -8.40
CA ILE A 680 -14.35 11.18 -8.08
C ILE A 680 -13.52 12.32 -8.66
N VAL A 681 -13.77 12.69 -9.91
CA VAL A 681 -13.04 13.78 -10.56
C VAL A 681 -13.37 15.11 -9.86
N GLU A 682 -14.64 15.41 -9.60
CA GLU A 682 -15.08 16.63 -8.91
C GLU A 682 -14.43 16.78 -7.53
N SER A 683 -14.41 15.71 -6.75
CA SER A 683 -13.77 15.71 -5.44
C SER A 683 -12.29 16.10 -5.51
N ASN A 684 -11.57 15.65 -6.55
CA ASN A 684 -10.17 16.00 -6.75
C ASN A 684 -9.97 17.41 -7.29
N LEU A 685 -10.87 17.94 -8.11
CA LEU A 685 -10.82 19.34 -8.56
C LEU A 685 -10.98 20.31 -7.39
N ASP A 686 -11.96 20.07 -6.51
CA ASP A 686 -12.19 20.89 -5.32
C ASP A 686 -11.03 20.84 -4.31
N ARG A 687 -10.30 19.73 -4.32
CA ARG A 687 -9.18 19.51 -3.39
C ARG A 687 -7.95 20.30 -3.79
N TYR A 688 -7.66 20.38 -5.09
CA TYR A 688 -6.44 20.95 -5.62
C TYR A 688 -6.76 22.21 -6.44
N GLY A 689 -6.40 23.38 -5.91
CA GLY A 689 -6.57 24.63 -6.63
C GLY A 689 -5.45 24.90 -7.64
N THR A 690 -5.54 26.04 -8.32
CA THR A 690 -4.60 26.46 -9.37
C THR A 690 -3.14 26.57 -8.91
N GLN A 691 -2.90 26.85 -7.61
CA GLN A 691 -1.53 26.93 -7.08
C GLN A 691 -0.84 25.57 -7.09
N PHE A 692 -1.53 24.50 -6.72
CA PHE A 692 -0.97 23.15 -6.79
C PHE A 692 -0.57 22.78 -8.23
N ASN A 693 -1.37 23.17 -9.21
CA ASN A 693 -1.05 22.95 -10.62
C ASN A 693 0.28 23.61 -11.01
N LYS A 694 0.51 24.85 -10.56
CA LYS A 694 1.78 25.57 -10.80
C LYS A 694 2.96 24.90 -10.13
N ASP A 695 2.81 24.47 -8.88
CA ASP A 695 3.86 23.81 -8.11
C ASP A 695 4.22 22.45 -8.73
N VAL A 696 3.22 21.65 -9.14
CA VAL A 696 3.43 20.38 -9.87
C VAL A 696 4.17 20.64 -11.19
N TYR A 697 3.76 21.66 -11.95
CA TYR A 697 4.41 22.02 -13.22
C TYR A 697 5.87 22.44 -13.01
N ALA A 698 6.13 23.31 -12.04
CA ALA A 698 7.48 23.79 -11.75
C ALA A 698 8.42 22.64 -11.34
N GLN A 699 7.94 21.73 -10.48
CA GLN A 699 8.70 20.56 -10.07
C GLN A 699 8.91 19.58 -11.25
N TRP A 700 7.90 19.36 -12.09
CA TRP A 700 8.01 18.49 -13.27
C TRP A 700 9.02 19.03 -14.30
N VAL A 701 9.01 20.33 -14.58
CA VAL A 701 9.98 20.97 -15.48
C VAL A 701 11.40 20.90 -14.92
N LYS A 702 11.58 21.17 -13.60
CA LYS A 702 12.87 21.03 -12.91
C LYS A 702 13.39 19.59 -13.08
N TYR A 703 12.52 18.63 -12.96
CA TYR A 703 12.83 17.21 -13.07
C TYR A 703 13.24 16.83 -14.50
N ALA A 704 12.44 17.22 -15.49
CA ALA A 704 12.72 16.96 -16.91
C ALA A 704 14.05 17.59 -17.37
N THR A 705 14.35 18.81 -16.88
CA THR A 705 15.57 19.54 -17.26
C THR A 705 16.82 18.95 -16.63
N ASN A 706 16.75 18.58 -15.36
CA ASN A 706 17.94 18.18 -14.60
C ASN A 706 18.26 16.68 -14.72
N PHE A 707 17.26 15.80 -15.00
CA PHE A 707 17.41 14.39 -14.83
C PHE A 707 17.03 13.52 -16.04
N ILE A 708 16.37 14.05 -17.05
CA ILE A 708 15.89 13.27 -18.21
C ILE A 708 16.54 13.69 -19.53
N LYS A 709 17.00 14.92 -19.66
CA LYS A 709 17.64 15.42 -20.90
C LYS A 709 19.13 15.09 -21.04
N ASN A 710 19.73 14.47 -20.03
CA ASN A 710 21.09 13.94 -20.04
C ASN A 710 21.07 12.41 -20.06
#